data_f23b3f449cf8bdceb22b0851d3782cb2
#
_entry.id   f23b3f449cf8bdceb22b0851d3782cb2
#
_cell.length_a   1.000
_cell.length_b   1.000
_cell.length_c   1.000
_cell.angle_alpha   90.00
_cell.angle_beta   90.00
_cell.angle_gamma   90.00
#
_symmetry.space_group_name_H-M   'P 1'
#
loop_
_entity.id
_entity.type
_entity.pdbx_description
1 polymer ?
#
loop_
_entity_poly.entity_id
_entity_poly.type
_entity_poly.pdbx_seq_one_letter_code
_entity_poly.pdbx_strand_id
1 'polypeptide(L)'
;MNQAPRVVIIGAGIVGANLADELAVRGWVNTTVIEQGPLHLAGGSTSHAPGLVFQTNPSKSMTEFAGYTVEKLLSLTKDGVSCFNQVGGLEIATTPERLGELARRHGFATSWGLESRLIDPAECKRLHPLLEEEAVLGGFLVPSDGLASAARAVQLLIEKSTAAGVRFLGDTAVTGIEQADGKVTGVRLGDDTVIEADIVVSCAGFWGPAIGEMIGMRVPLLPLAHQYVTTDALPELAGRNPGPHGASLPILRHQDKDLYYREHGDRIGIGSYAHRPMPVDLDTLAKVPAEKMSEHEMPSRLDFTLEDFLPSWEDTKALLPALRERSIEDGFNGIFSFTPDGGPLVGAAPELEGFYVAEAVWVTHSAGIARAVAELLVDGQSTISLHEGEVTRFEPIQTTKEYISEASQQNFVEIYDIRHPLEPRSSPRDLRSAPFRARQEELGAFFLESAGWERPHFFEANRQLLETLPDEWRAPARDSWSNRFHSEISAAEAWKTRTAVAMYDMTPLKRLEVAGPGALALLQRLSTGNIAKKPGAVTYCLLLNADGGIRSDVTIARLGEDRFQLGVNSNIDLDYFSVEARRQAAADPGAWAHVADITGATCCIGLWGPLAREVMAKVSEDDFSNESLKYFRSAEVVIGGIPVTAMRLSYVGELGWELYAGAETGQRLWDVLFAAGAEHGIIAAGRGAFNSLRLEKGYRLWGTDVTPEHHPFEAGLGFSIAKDKTGFVGADAVDVLRNQPSERALRCLTINDGTSMVLGKEPVYLDGSPAGYVTSAAYGYTVRTPLAYAWLPASTVEGDQVEIEYFGRRIPATVAADPLFDPKMERLRG
;
A
#
# COMPACT_ATOMS: atom_id res chain seq x y z
N MET A 1 34.16 6.17 -17.90
CA MET A 1 32.82 6.64 -17.52
C MET A 1 31.87 6.00 -18.50
N ASN A 2 30.96 5.11 -18.03
CA ASN A 2 29.92 4.62 -18.91
C ASN A 2 29.06 5.81 -19.35
N GLN A 3 28.76 5.90 -20.63
CA GLN A 3 27.86 6.92 -21.16
C GLN A 3 26.50 6.72 -20.53
N ALA A 4 25.81 7.79 -20.08
CA ALA A 4 24.45 7.68 -19.55
C ALA A 4 23.53 7.01 -20.59
N PRO A 5 22.59 6.12 -20.16
CA PRO A 5 21.72 5.42 -21.09
C PRO A 5 20.84 6.40 -21.87
N ARG A 6 20.36 5.95 -23.02
CA ARG A 6 19.34 6.67 -23.81
C ARG A 6 18.00 6.42 -23.15
N VAL A 7 17.37 7.48 -22.62
CA VAL A 7 16.06 7.38 -21.97
C VAL A 7 14.99 8.02 -22.84
N VAL A 8 13.86 7.34 -23.00
CA VAL A 8 12.66 7.91 -23.58
C VAL A 8 11.57 7.96 -22.51
N ILE A 9 10.97 9.13 -22.30
CA ILE A 9 9.81 9.34 -21.44
C ILE A 9 8.60 9.58 -22.34
N ILE A 10 7.51 8.79 -22.17
CA ILE A 10 6.27 8.94 -22.91
C ILE A 10 5.28 9.74 -22.07
N GLY A 11 4.95 10.95 -22.53
CA GLY A 11 4.08 11.93 -21.85
C GLY A 11 4.86 13.07 -21.21
N ALA A 12 4.55 14.32 -21.57
CA ALA A 12 5.10 15.54 -21.00
C ALA A 12 4.13 16.21 -20.01
N GLY A 13 3.26 15.43 -19.36
CA GLY A 13 2.46 15.87 -18.22
C GLY A 13 3.32 16.15 -16.99
N ILE A 14 2.68 16.47 -15.86
CA ILE A 14 3.38 16.89 -14.63
C ILE A 14 4.37 15.80 -14.13
N VAL A 15 4.08 14.51 -14.35
CA VAL A 15 4.97 13.40 -13.94
C VAL A 15 6.19 13.31 -14.85
N GLY A 16 5.97 13.24 -16.18
CA GLY A 16 7.08 13.10 -17.14
C GLY A 16 8.00 14.32 -17.18
N ALA A 17 7.46 15.53 -17.04
CA ALA A 17 8.24 16.75 -16.95
C ALA A 17 9.10 16.81 -15.68
N ASN A 18 8.56 16.38 -14.52
CA ASN A 18 9.36 16.26 -13.30
C ASN A 18 10.42 15.17 -13.42
N LEU A 19 10.09 14.01 -14.01
CA LEU A 19 11.07 12.94 -14.21
C LEU A 19 12.24 13.38 -15.11
N ALA A 20 11.93 14.13 -16.18
CA ALA A 20 12.96 14.70 -17.06
C ALA A 20 13.92 15.64 -16.30
N ASP A 21 13.39 16.47 -15.42
CA ASP A 21 14.20 17.38 -14.57
C ASP A 21 15.02 16.60 -13.54
N GLU A 22 14.42 15.58 -12.88
CA GLU A 22 15.11 14.75 -11.89
C GLU A 22 16.25 13.94 -12.50
N LEU A 23 16.09 13.42 -13.72
CA LEU A 23 17.14 12.74 -14.47
C LEU A 23 18.24 13.73 -14.90
N ALA A 24 17.87 14.92 -15.40
CA ALA A 24 18.82 15.96 -15.78
C ALA A 24 19.70 16.43 -14.61
N VAL A 25 19.10 16.64 -13.42
CA VAL A 25 19.83 16.98 -12.18
C VAL A 25 20.86 15.90 -11.80
N ARG A 26 20.57 14.63 -12.10
CA ARG A 26 21.46 13.47 -11.89
C ARG A 26 22.44 13.22 -13.05
N GLY A 27 22.48 14.12 -14.05
CA GLY A 27 23.40 14.05 -15.19
C GLY A 27 22.93 13.15 -16.34
N TRP A 28 21.71 12.61 -16.29
CA TRP A 28 21.14 11.78 -17.36
C TRP A 28 20.41 12.64 -18.41
N VAL A 29 21.19 13.50 -19.10
CA VAL A 29 20.64 14.42 -20.09
C VAL A 29 20.39 13.80 -21.47
N ASN A 30 20.85 12.55 -21.69
CA ASN A 30 20.53 11.79 -22.91
C ASN A 30 19.09 11.25 -22.86
N THR A 31 18.15 12.15 -22.56
CA THR A 31 16.74 11.88 -22.34
C THR A 31 15.92 12.59 -23.40
N THR A 32 14.96 11.88 -23.99
CA THR A 32 13.94 12.43 -24.90
C THR A 32 12.56 12.24 -24.32
N VAL A 33 11.79 13.30 -24.20
CA VAL A 33 10.40 13.28 -23.78
C VAL A 33 9.50 13.43 -25.00
N ILE A 34 8.52 12.57 -25.16
CA ILE A 34 7.60 12.53 -26.31
C ILE A 34 6.18 12.81 -25.81
N GLU A 35 5.50 13.78 -26.41
CA GLU A 35 4.14 14.17 -26.05
C GLU A 35 3.27 14.19 -27.31
N GLN A 36 2.09 13.54 -27.23
CA GLN A 36 1.15 13.47 -28.35
C GLN A 36 0.48 14.80 -28.66
N GLY A 37 0.31 15.65 -27.65
CA GLY A 37 -0.22 17.03 -27.80
C GLY A 37 0.87 18.09 -27.81
N PRO A 38 0.49 19.36 -27.84
CA PRO A 38 1.45 20.46 -27.75
C PRO A 38 2.12 20.54 -26.37
N LEU A 39 3.43 20.82 -26.33
CA LEU A 39 4.26 20.70 -25.11
C LEU A 39 3.77 21.50 -23.90
N HIS A 40 3.12 22.65 -24.12
CA HIS A 40 2.73 23.54 -23.02
C HIS A 40 1.26 23.39 -22.59
N LEU A 41 0.49 22.66 -23.36
CA LEU A 41 -0.90 22.32 -23.08
C LEU A 41 -1.19 20.92 -23.62
N ALA A 42 -0.64 19.92 -22.96
CA ALA A 42 -0.62 18.54 -23.45
C ALA A 42 -2.02 17.88 -23.59
N GLY A 43 -3.07 18.50 -23.02
CA GLY A 43 -4.46 18.03 -23.14
C GLY A 43 -4.82 16.83 -22.27
N GLY A 44 -3.91 16.36 -21.42
CA GLY A 44 -4.17 15.35 -20.38
C GLY A 44 -4.64 15.97 -19.05
N SER A 45 -4.76 15.14 -18.00
CA SER A 45 -5.28 15.54 -16.68
C SER A 45 -4.54 16.73 -16.06
N THR A 46 -3.25 16.89 -16.30
CA THR A 46 -2.44 18.04 -15.84
C THR A 46 -3.00 19.37 -16.31
N SER A 47 -3.54 19.42 -17.53
CA SER A 47 -3.96 20.65 -18.19
C SER A 47 -5.25 21.26 -17.62
N HIS A 48 -6.10 20.44 -16.99
CA HIS A 48 -7.34 20.87 -16.34
C HIS A 48 -7.36 20.66 -14.83
N ALA A 49 -6.26 20.16 -14.23
CA ALA A 49 -6.20 19.87 -12.80
C ALA A 49 -6.49 21.13 -11.96
N PRO A 50 -7.42 21.08 -10.99
CA PRO A 50 -7.73 22.21 -10.12
C PRO A 50 -6.60 22.58 -9.17
N GLY A 51 -5.59 21.69 -9.02
CA GLY A 51 -4.32 21.97 -8.35
C GLY A 51 -4.35 21.93 -6.82
N LEU A 52 -5.41 21.44 -6.20
CA LEU A 52 -5.43 21.31 -4.73
C LEU A 52 -4.43 20.24 -4.29
N VAL A 53 -3.57 20.59 -3.34
CA VAL A 53 -2.57 19.71 -2.75
C VAL A 53 -2.84 19.59 -1.26
N PHE A 54 -3.32 18.41 -0.84
CA PHE A 54 -3.47 18.00 0.56
C PHE A 54 -2.44 16.92 0.85
N GLN A 55 -1.47 17.21 1.71
CA GLN A 55 -0.29 16.36 1.93
C GLN A 55 -0.59 15.18 2.85
N THR A 56 -1.57 15.31 3.76
CA THR A 56 -1.86 14.27 4.75
C THR A 56 -2.42 13.02 4.12
N ASN A 57 -1.76 11.89 4.36
CA ASN A 57 -2.17 10.56 3.90
C ASN A 57 -1.93 9.52 5.01
N PRO A 58 -2.76 8.46 5.14
CA PRO A 58 -2.46 7.34 6.02
C PRO A 58 -1.15 6.61 5.66
N SER A 59 -0.70 6.67 4.40
CA SER A 59 0.59 6.16 3.97
C SER A 59 1.69 7.19 4.23
N LYS A 60 2.78 6.75 4.88
CA LYS A 60 3.98 7.55 5.09
C LYS A 60 4.61 7.95 3.75
N SER A 61 4.83 6.97 2.87
CA SER A 61 5.45 7.21 1.55
C SER A 61 4.66 8.22 0.72
N MET A 62 3.32 8.14 0.74
CA MET A 62 2.47 9.10 0.02
C MET A 62 2.58 10.51 0.61
N THR A 63 2.68 10.65 1.94
CA THR A 63 2.92 11.95 2.59
C THR A 63 4.30 12.50 2.23
N GLU A 64 5.33 11.67 2.20
CA GLU A 64 6.70 12.07 1.80
C GLU A 64 6.77 12.49 0.32
N PHE A 65 6.08 11.78 -0.58
CA PHE A 65 5.97 12.19 -1.99
C PHE A 65 5.27 13.54 -2.14
N ALA A 66 4.19 13.76 -1.37
CA ALA A 66 3.47 15.04 -1.38
C ALA A 66 4.33 16.19 -0.84
N GLY A 67 5.05 15.96 0.26
CA GLY A 67 5.99 16.93 0.85
C GLY A 67 7.07 17.37 -0.15
N TYR A 68 7.74 16.40 -0.78
CA TYR A 68 8.71 16.72 -1.83
C TYR A 68 8.10 17.44 -3.02
N THR A 69 6.86 17.10 -3.41
CA THR A 69 6.16 17.81 -4.49
C THR A 69 5.93 19.27 -4.14
N VAL A 70 5.52 19.58 -2.91
CA VAL A 70 5.37 20.95 -2.44
C VAL A 70 6.71 21.71 -2.47
N GLU A 71 7.78 21.12 -1.95
CA GLU A 71 9.13 21.70 -1.98
C GLU A 71 9.57 22.01 -3.42
N LYS A 72 9.39 21.06 -4.33
CA LYS A 72 9.74 21.22 -5.75
C LYS A 72 8.97 22.35 -6.40
N LEU A 73 7.66 22.39 -6.23
CA LEU A 73 6.78 23.44 -6.80
C LEU A 73 7.07 24.83 -6.24
N LEU A 74 7.41 24.94 -4.95
CA LEU A 74 7.89 26.18 -4.33
C LEU A 74 9.21 26.66 -4.94
N SER A 75 10.12 25.75 -5.28
CA SER A 75 11.39 26.07 -5.90
C SER A 75 11.29 26.53 -7.37
N LEU A 76 10.23 26.13 -8.06
CA LEU A 76 9.96 26.51 -9.46
C LEU A 76 9.38 27.91 -9.53
N THR A 77 10.22 28.89 -9.81
CA THR A 77 9.83 30.31 -9.83
C THR A 77 10.11 30.96 -11.18
N LYS A 78 9.22 31.85 -11.62
CA LYS A 78 9.42 32.74 -12.78
C LYS A 78 8.80 34.10 -12.45
N ASP A 79 9.56 35.17 -12.69
CA ASP A 79 9.15 36.55 -12.37
C ASP A 79 8.79 36.78 -10.89
N GLY A 80 9.47 36.05 -9.98
CA GLY A 80 9.25 36.13 -8.53
C GLY A 80 8.00 35.37 -8.03
N VAL A 81 7.31 34.61 -8.91
CA VAL A 81 6.11 33.84 -8.59
C VAL A 81 6.42 32.33 -8.64
N SER A 82 6.19 31.62 -7.55
CA SER A 82 6.38 30.16 -7.50
C SER A 82 5.23 29.41 -8.20
N CYS A 83 5.40 28.14 -8.47
CA CYS A 83 4.34 27.27 -8.97
C CYS A 83 3.45 26.70 -7.86
N PHE A 84 3.66 27.12 -6.62
CA PHE A 84 2.84 26.73 -5.48
C PHE A 84 2.40 27.95 -4.67
N ASN A 85 1.10 28.01 -4.35
CA ASN A 85 0.52 29.01 -3.48
C ASN A 85 0.14 28.34 -2.15
N GLN A 86 0.96 28.53 -1.12
CA GLN A 86 0.80 27.93 0.20
C GLN A 86 -0.26 28.72 1.01
N VAL A 87 -1.54 28.50 0.70
CA VAL A 87 -2.69 29.11 1.38
C VAL A 87 -3.18 28.30 2.58
N GLY A 88 -2.65 27.10 2.79
CA GLY A 88 -3.14 26.13 3.75
C GLY A 88 -4.26 25.25 3.19
N GLY A 89 -4.49 24.09 3.85
CA GLY A 89 -5.58 23.16 3.57
C GLY A 89 -6.47 23.02 4.79
N LEU A 90 -7.77 23.23 4.62
CA LEU A 90 -8.79 23.09 5.66
C LEU A 90 -9.74 21.96 5.30
N GLU A 91 -9.77 20.90 6.10
CA GLU A 91 -10.77 19.85 6.03
C GLU A 91 -11.77 20.03 7.17
N ILE A 92 -13.06 20.05 6.89
CA ILE A 92 -14.11 20.31 7.88
C ILE A 92 -14.92 19.05 8.19
N ALA A 93 -15.46 18.99 9.40
CA ALA A 93 -16.40 17.99 9.85
C ALA A 93 -17.79 18.61 10.06
N THR A 94 -18.80 18.00 9.49
CA THR A 94 -20.22 18.32 9.73
C THR A 94 -20.94 17.20 10.48
N THR A 95 -20.24 16.06 10.73
CA THR A 95 -20.70 14.93 11.52
C THR A 95 -19.71 14.62 12.65
N PRO A 96 -20.18 14.07 13.80
CA PRO A 96 -19.26 13.65 14.87
C PRO A 96 -18.28 12.56 14.42
N GLU A 97 -18.70 11.69 13.51
CA GLU A 97 -17.86 10.61 12.97
C GLU A 97 -16.69 11.19 12.16
N ARG A 98 -16.97 12.18 11.30
CA ARG A 98 -15.93 12.90 10.55
C ARG A 98 -14.98 13.68 11.48
N LEU A 99 -15.50 14.29 12.53
CA LEU A 99 -14.66 14.98 13.50
C LEU A 99 -13.65 14.00 14.16
N GLY A 100 -14.11 12.79 14.48
CA GLY A 100 -13.23 11.72 14.95
C GLY A 100 -12.19 11.33 13.90
N GLU A 101 -12.58 11.20 12.64
CA GLU A 101 -11.66 10.87 11.53
C GLU A 101 -10.61 11.98 11.33
N LEU A 102 -10.99 13.26 11.43
CA LEU A 102 -10.04 14.38 11.37
C LEU A 102 -9.02 14.36 12.53
N ALA A 103 -9.45 13.96 13.73
CA ALA A 103 -8.52 13.75 14.85
C ALA A 103 -7.52 12.61 14.55
N ARG A 104 -7.95 11.55 13.88
CA ARG A 104 -7.06 10.48 13.43
C ARG A 104 -6.09 10.95 12.35
N ARG A 105 -6.54 11.79 11.39
CA ARG A 105 -5.68 12.42 10.37
C ARG A 105 -4.60 13.31 11.00
N HIS A 106 -4.94 14.05 12.05
CA HIS A 106 -3.95 14.81 12.83
C HIS A 106 -2.86 13.90 13.40
N GLY A 107 -3.25 12.73 13.91
CA GLY A 107 -2.30 11.70 14.34
C GLY A 107 -1.38 11.25 13.18
N PHE A 108 -1.90 10.96 11.98
CA PHE A 108 -1.08 10.60 10.82
C PHE A 108 -0.10 11.71 10.44
N ALA A 109 -0.58 12.95 10.34
CA ALA A 109 0.26 14.10 10.03
C ALA A 109 1.42 14.22 11.03
N THR A 110 1.14 14.12 12.32
CA THR A 110 2.16 14.17 13.39
C THR A 110 3.14 13.00 13.27
N SER A 111 2.68 11.76 12.99
CA SER A 111 3.53 10.58 12.83
C SER A 111 4.51 10.73 11.67
N TRP A 112 4.10 11.43 10.62
CA TRP A 112 4.93 11.65 9.42
C TRP A 112 5.66 13.01 9.42
N GLY A 113 5.63 13.74 10.55
CA GLY A 113 6.35 15.01 10.70
C GLY A 113 5.73 16.21 9.99
N LEU A 114 4.45 16.12 9.60
CA LEU A 114 3.71 17.20 8.96
C LEU A 114 3.02 18.07 10.03
N GLU A 115 3.28 19.38 10.01
CA GLU A 115 2.60 20.32 10.92
C GLU A 115 1.10 20.38 10.61
N SER A 116 0.27 20.18 11.64
CA SER A 116 -1.17 20.24 11.52
C SER A 116 -1.85 20.65 12.81
N ARG A 117 -3.11 21.08 12.76
CA ARG A 117 -3.89 21.48 13.92
C ARG A 117 -5.35 21.07 13.79
N LEU A 118 -5.93 20.59 14.88
CA LEU A 118 -7.38 20.51 15.04
C LEU A 118 -7.86 21.87 15.53
N ILE A 119 -8.91 22.39 14.90
CA ILE A 119 -9.44 23.74 15.13
C ILE A 119 -10.96 23.70 15.35
N ASP A 120 -11.46 24.64 16.13
CA ASP A 120 -12.88 24.78 16.42
C ASP A 120 -13.66 25.48 15.27
N PRO A 121 -15.02 25.46 15.29
CA PRO A 121 -15.83 26.09 14.25
C PRO A 121 -15.56 27.58 14.03
N ALA A 122 -15.33 28.33 15.11
CA ALA A 122 -15.05 29.77 15.02
C ALA A 122 -13.73 30.06 14.30
N GLU A 123 -12.69 29.24 14.57
CA GLU A 123 -11.43 29.33 13.83
C GLU A 123 -11.57 28.89 12.37
N CYS A 124 -12.39 27.85 12.07
CA CYS A 124 -12.74 27.49 10.68
C CYS A 124 -13.37 28.67 9.94
N LYS A 125 -14.35 29.33 10.57
CA LYS A 125 -15.02 30.52 10.02
C LYS A 125 -14.07 31.68 9.84
N ARG A 126 -13.16 31.90 10.79
CA ARG A 126 -12.16 32.97 10.69
C ARG A 126 -11.20 32.76 9.51
N LEU A 127 -10.75 31.51 9.29
CA LEU A 127 -9.86 31.16 8.18
C LEU A 127 -10.56 31.14 6.82
N HIS A 128 -11.81 30.69 6.79
CA HIS A 128 -12.61 30.65 5.56
C HIS A 128 -13.97 31.37 5.78
N PRO A 129 -14.03 32.70 5.61
CA PRO A 129 -15.17 33.51 6.00
C PRO A 129 -16.49 33.19 5.25
N LEU A 130 -16.45 32.46 4.15
CA LEU A 130 -17.63 32.02 3.41
C LEU A 130 -18.40 30.87 4.07
N LEU A 131 -17.77 30.13 5.00
CA LEU A 131 -18.37 28.97 5.68
C LEU A 131 -19.61 29.38 6.50
N GLU A 132 -20.61 28.49 6.54
CA GLU A 132 -21.70 28.53 7.53
C GLU A 132 -21.18 27.91 8.83
N GLU A 133 -20.92 28.73 9.86
CA GLU A 133 -20.29 28.30 11.09
C GLU A 133 -21.12 27.25 11.85
N GLU A 134 -22.45 27.42 11.86
CA GLU A 134 -23.37 26.51 12.57
C GLU A 134 -23.41 25.10 11.96
N ALA A 135 -22.99 24.94 10.71
CA ALA A 135 -22.91 23.64 10.04
C ALA A 135 -21.65 22.86 10.37
N VAL A 136 -20.61 23.52 10.92
CA VAL A 136 -19.28 22.94 11.13
C VAL A 136 -19.08 22.55 12.60
N LEU A 137 -18.62 21.35 12.85
CA LEU A 137 -18.28 20.83 14.19
C LEU A 137 -16.82 21.05 14.56
N GLY A 138 -15.95 21.28 13.60
CA GLY A 138 -14.52 21.50 13.74
C GLY A 138 -13.80 21.26 12.42
N GLY A 139 -12.48 21.46 12.42
CA GLY A 139 -11.65 21.31 11.24
C GLY A 139 -10.26 20.79 11.52
N PHE A 140 -9.62 20.35 10.46
CA PHE A 140 -8.22 19.92 10.43
C PHE A 140 -7.48 20.82 9.45
N LEU A 141 -6.48 21.53 9.96
CA LEU A 141 -5.69 22.52 9.20
C LEU A 141 -4.26 22.02 9.02
N VAL A 142 -3.80 22.03 7.77
CA VAL A 142 -2.39 21.84 7.41
C VAL A 142 -1.88 23.12 6.76
N PRO A 143 -1.00 23.89 7.44
CA PRO A 143 -0.54 25.19 6.94
C PRO A 143 0.31 25.11 5.66
N SER A 144 0.98 23.99 5.42
CA SER A 144 1.84 23.77 4.26
C SER A 144 1.09 23.31 3.01
N ASP A 145 -0.20 22.99 3.11
CA ASP A 145 -1.05 22.66 1.96
C ASP A 145 -1.33 23.90 1.08
N GLY A 146 -1.86 23.69 -0.11
CA GLY A 146 -2.17 24.81 -0.98
C GLY A 146 -2.50 24.41 -2.42
N LEU A 147 -2.21 25.33 -3.32
CA LEU A 147 -2.56 25.27 -4.74
C LEU A 147 -1.34 25.15 -5.63
N ALA A 148 -1.26 24.07 -6.40
CA ALA A 148 -0.28 23.87 -7.46
C ALA A 148 -0.76 24.50 -8.78
N SER A 149 0.10 25.26 -9.44
CA SER A 149 -0.05 25.69 -10.82
C SER A 149 0.57 24.67 -11.76
N ALA A 150 -0.10 23.50 -11.94
CA ALA A 150 0.46 22.33 -12.61
C ALA A 150 0.92 22.60 -14.05
N ALA A 151 0.10 23.26 -14.86
CA ALA A 151 0.45 23.62 -16.25
C ALA A 151 1.67 24.57 -16.31
N ARG A 152 1.74 25.56 -15.41
CA ARG A 152 2.89 26.45 -15.30
C ARG A 152 4.16 25.71 -14.85
N ALA A 153 4.03 24.78 -13.90
CA ALA A 153 5.15 23.95 -13.45
C ALA A 153 5.71 23.12 -14.61
N VAL A 154 4.85 22.51 -15.43
CA VAL A 154 5.27 21.78 -16.64
C VAL A 154 6.07 22.69 -17.59
N GLN A 155 5.59 23.90 -17.87
CA GLN A 155 6.30 24.84 -18.73
C GLN A 155 7.72 25.14 -18.21
N LEU A 156 7.86 25.44 -16.91
CA LEU A 156 9.16 25.75 -16.29
C LEU A 156 10.07 24.53 -16.24
N LEU A 157 9.53 23.35 -16.00
CA LEU A 157 10.28 22.09 -16.03
C LEU A 157 10.80 21.79 -17.44
N ILE A 158 9.98 21.99 -18.49
CA ILE A 158 10.41 21.85 -19.88
C ILE A 158 11.53 22.86 -20.21
N GLU A 159 11.33 24.16 -19.89
CA GLU A 159 12.34 25.20 -20.10
C GLU A 159 13.69 24.83 -19.40
N LYS A 160 13.63 24.44 -18.13
CA LYS A 160 14.80 24.06 -17.30
C LYS A 160 15.51 22.83 -17.83
N SER A 161 14.76 21.75 -18.12
CA SER A 161 15.32 20.48 -18.58
C SER A 161 15.90 20.60 -20.00
N THR A 162 15.27 21.39 -20.88
CA THR A 162 15.79 21.70 -22.22
C THR A 162 17.11 22.47 -22.12
N ALA A 163 17.20 23.44 -21.22
CA ALA A 163 18.46 24.17 -20.99
C ALA A 163 19.59 23.29 -20.45
N ALA A 164 19.23 22.20 -19.75
CA ALA A 164 20.18 21.18 -19.29
C ALA A 164 20.57 20.15 -20.37
N GLY A 165 19.85 20.11 -21.52
CA GLY A 165 20.15 19.21 -22.63
C GLY A 165 19.13 18.13 -22.93
N VAL A 166 18.03 18.04 -22.18
CA VAL A 166 16.92 17.13 -22.46
C VAL A 166 16.15 17.57 -23.70
N ARG A 167 15.78 16.62 -24.54
CA ARG A 167 15.02 16.88 -25.77
C ARG A 167 13.52 16.65 -25.52
N PHE A 168 12.68 17.59 -25.93
CA PHE A 168 11.22 17.46 -25.92
C PHE A 168 10.65 17.46 -27.35
N LEU A 169 9.73 16.55 -27.63
CA LEU A 169 9.01 16.42 -28.90
C LEU A 169 7.51 16.50 -28.60
N GLY A 170 6.90 17.62 -28.98
CA GLY A 170 5.44 17.78 -28.96
C GLY A 170 4.79 17.34 -30.28
N ASP A 171 3.46 17.27 -30.27
CA ASP A 171 2.62 16.89 -31.41
C ASP A 171 3.07 15.54 -32.04
N THR A 172 3.59 14.63 -31.19
CA THR A 172 4.24 13.41 -31.60
C THR A 172 3.69 12.23 -30.80
N ALA A 173 2.91 11.36 -31.42
CA ALA A 173 2.37 10.17 -30.80
C ALA A 173 3.36 8.99 -30.86
N VAL A 174 3.47 8.25 -29.78
CA VAL A 174 4.10 6.91 -29.75
C VAL A 174 3.08 5.89 -30.22
N THR A 175 3.46 5.05 -31.17
CA THR A 175 2.62 4.00 -31.79
C THR A 175 3.13 2.58 -31.59
N GLY A 176 4.33 2.42 -31.00
CA GLY A 176 4.90 1.12 -30.68
C GLY A 176 6.15 1.22 -29.82
N ILE A 177 6.44 0.12 -29.13
CA ILE A 177 7.68 -0.07 -28.35
C ILE A 177 8.52 -1.12 -29.06
N GLU A 178 9.71 -0.74 -29.50
CA GLU A 178 10.68 -1.64 -30.12
C GLU A 178 11.38 -2.47 -29.06
N GLN A 179 11.48 -3.78 -29.31
CA GLN A 179 12.10 -4.72 -28.38
C GLN A 179 12.85 -5.83 -29.10
N ALA A 180 13.90 -6.31 -28.49
CA ALA A 180 14.68 -7.46 -28.91
C ALA A 180 15.20 -8.23 -27.69
N ASP A 181 15.14 -9.56 -27.76
CA ASP A 181 15.65 -10.45 -26.70
C ASP A 181 15.12 -10.11 -25.29
N GLY A 182 13.82 -9.68 -25.18
CA GLY A 182 13.21 -9.32 -23.92
C GLY A 182 13.64 -7.97 -23.35
N LYS A 183 14.28 -7.11 -24.16
CA LYS A 183 14.72 -5.78 -23.79
C LYS A 183 14.14 -4.71 -24.70
N VAL A 184 13.91 -3.52 -24.14
CA VAL A 184 13.58 -2.34 -24.94
C VAL A 184 14.76 -1.96 -25.84
N THR A 185 14.46 -1.57 -27.08
CA THR A 185 15.46 -1.04 -28.03
C THR A 185 15.08 0.35 -28.57
N GLY A 186 13.83 0.77 -28.40
CA GLY A 186 13.37 2.07 -28.86
C GLY A 186 11.86 2.26 -28.78
N VAL A 187 11.41 3.39 -29.29
CA VAL A 187 9.99 3.70 -29.49
C VAL A 187 9.72 4.09 -30.94
N ARG A 188 8.58 3.65 -31.48
CA ARG A 188 8.10 4.00 -32.81
C ARG A 188 7.12 5.17 -32.71
N LEU A 189 7.29 6.13 -33.60
CA LEU A 189 6.44 7.31 -33.72
C LEU A 189 5.34 7.13 -34.77
N GLY A 190 4.37 8.04 -34.80
CA GLY A 190 3.26 8.04 -35.74
C GLY A 190 3.64 8.19 -37.22
N ASP A 191 4.86 8.65 -37.52
CA ASP A 191 5.43 8.74 -38.87
C ASP A 191 6.39 7.56 -39.20
N ASP A 192 6.34 6.48 -38.41
CA ASP A 192 7.18 5.29 -38.48
C ASP A 192 8.69 5.54 -38.14
N THR A 193 9.06 6.73 -37.72
CA THR A 193 10.40 7.00 -37.19
C THR A 193 10.61 6.23 -35.89
N VAL A 194 11.79 5.63 -35.69
CA VAL A 194 12.17 4.96 -34.45
C VAL A 194 13.22 5.80 -33.70
N ILE A 195 12.94 6.08 -32.44
CA ILE A 195 13.92 6.67 -31.52
C ILE A 195 14.50 5.53 -30.69
N GLU A 196 15.82 5.31 -30.82
CA GLU A 196 16.52 4.30 -30.04
C GLU A 196 16.52 4.66 -28.54
N ALA A 197 16.25 3.65 -27.68
CA ALA A 197 16.25 3.79 -26.24
C ALA A 197 16.79 2.54 -25.57
N ASP A 198 17.51 2.73 -24.46
CA ASP A 198 17.93 1.67 -23.55
C ASP A 198 16.92 1.55 -22.39
N ILE A 199 16.19 2.65 -22.11
CA ILE A 199 15.16 2.74 -21.09
C ILE A 199 13.96 3.53 -21.65
N VAL A 200 12.76 3.01 -21.44
CA VAL A 200 11.48 3.70 -21.73
C VAL A 200 10.67 3.80 -20.45
N VAL A 201 10.17 4.99 -20.13
CA VAL A 201 9.29 5.23 -18.98
C VAL A 201 7.96 5.76 -19.47
N SER A 202 6.88 5.00 -19.21
CA SER A 202 5.51 5.47 -19.46
C SER A 202 5.06 6.41 -18.34
N CYS A 203 4.78 7.67 -18.72
CA CYS A 203 4.16 8.71 -17.91
C CYS A 203 2.92 9.24 -18.63
N ALA A 204 2.20 8.35 -19.34
CA ALA A 204 1.12 8.69 -20.27
C ALA A 204 -0.23 8.99 -19.58
N GLY A 205 -0.26 8.98 -18.23
CA GLY A 205 -1.46 9.27 -17.44
C GLY A 205 -2.58 8.27 -17.72
N PHE A 206 -3.78 8.72 -18.00
CA PHE A 206 -4.91 7.82 -18.26
C PHE A 206 -4.82 7.07 -19.62
N TRP A 207 -3.84 7.38 -20.48
CA TRP A 207 -3.49 6.58 -21.65
C TRP A 207 -2.53 5.41 -21.34
N GLY A 208 -2.07 5.28 -20.09
CA GLY A 208 -1.16 4.19 -19.67
C GLY A 208 -1.57 2.78 -20.11
N PRO A 209 -2.88 2.38 -20.07
CA PRO A 209 -3.31 1.10 -20.58
C PRO A 209 -2.98 0.88 -22.06
N ALA A 210 -3.14 1.90 -22.92
CA ALA A 210 -2.82 1.82 -24.33
C ALA A 210 -1.31 1.65 -24.59
N ILE A 211 -0.46 2.29 -23.78
CA ILE A 211 0.99 2.10 -23.86
C ILE A 211 1.37 0.69 -23.36
N GLY A 212 0.75 0.22 -22.29
CA GLY A 212 0.96 -1.14 -21.78
C GLY A 212 0.58 -2.23 -22.80
N GLU A 213 -0.50 -2.04 -23.56
CA GLU A 213 -0.92 -2.97 -24.62
C GLU A 213 0.15 -3.13 -25.72
N MET A 214 0.96 -2.10 -26.00
CA MET A 214 2.05 -2.18 -26.98
C MET A 214 3.12 -3.21 -26.62
N ILE A 215 3.23 -3.57 -25.35
CA ILE A 215 4.20 -4.55 -24.84
C ILE A 215 3.52 -5.80 -24.24
N GLY A 216 2.19 -5.91 -24.36
CA GLY A 216 1.42 -7.01 -23.78
C GLY A 216 1.26 -6.95 -22.26
N MET A 217 1.58 -5.82 -21.63
CA MET A 217 1.42 -5.57 -20.19
C MET A 217 0.06 -4.92 -19.91
N ARG A 218 -0.65 -5.45 -18.91
CA ARG A 218 -1.85 -4.77 -18.39
C ARG A 218 -1.45 -3.74 -17.35
N VAL A 219 -1.75 -2.48 -17.60
CA VAL A 219 -1.61 -1.38 -16.64
C VAL A 219 -2.96 -1.24 -15.93
N PRO A 220 -3.07 -1.60 -14.63
CA PRO A 220 -4.36 -1.72 -13.96
C PRO A 220 -4.89 -0.36 -13.50
N LEU A 221 -5.29 0.48 -14.43
CA LEU A 221 -5.98 1.74 -14.17
C LEU A 221 -7.24 1.89 -15.06
N LEU A 222 -8.20 2.63 -14.54
CA LEU A 222 -9.44 2.99 -15.23
C LEU A 222 -9.49 4.51 -15.41
N PRO A 223 -9.63 5.02 -16.65
CA PRO A 223 -9.95 6.42 -16.87
C PRO A 223 -11.39 6.72 -16.38
N LEU A 224 -11.54 7.69 -15.48
CA LEU A 224 -12.82 8.13 -14.96
C LEU A 224 -12.97 9.65 -15.14
N ALA A 225 -14.15 10.08 -15.55
CA ALA A 225 -14.49 11.49 -15.59
C ALA A 225 -14.99 11.97 -14.22
N HIS A 226 -14.61 13.20 -13.85
CA HIS A 226 -14.88 13.81 -12.57
C HIS A 226 -15.36 15.24 -12.75
N GLN A 227 -16.40 15.64 -12.02
CA GLN A 227 -17.06 16.92 -12.17
C GLN A 227 -16.31 18.06 -11.51
N TYR A 228 -16.14 19.13 -12.25
CA TYR A 228 -15.62 20.39 -11.76
C TYR A 228 -16.40 21.56 -12.34
N VAL A 229 -16.77 22.53 -11.50
CA VAL A 229 -17.46 23.76 -11.93
C VAL A 229 -16.78 25.01 -11.37
N THR A 230 -17.02 26.16 -12.04
CA THR A 230 -16.63 27.48 -11.54
C THR A 230 -17.89 28.32 -11.49
N THR A 231 -18.07 29.08 -10.39
CA THR A 231 -19.21 29.95 -10.18
C THR A 231 -19.05 31.27 -10.95
N ASP A 232 -20.14 32.02 -11.08
CA ASP A 232 -20.06 33.46 -11.38
C ASP A 232 -19.35 34.21 -10.22
N ALA A 233 -18.97 35.48 -10.47
CA ALA A 233 -18.19 36.28 -9.52
C ALA A 233 -18.96 36.56 -8.21
N LEU A 234 -18.25 36.37 -7.08
CA LEU A 234 -18.75 36.64 -5.73
C LEU A 234 -18.34 38.04 -5.26
N PRO A 235 -19.26 38.90 -4.90
CA PRO A 235 -18.93 40.21 -4.33
C PRO A 235 -18.04 40.18 -3.11
N GLU A 236 -18.16 39.12 -2.29
CA GLU A 236 -17.35 38.85 -1.07
C GLU A 236 -15.88 38.65 -1.38
N LEU A 237 -15.55 38.25 -2.61
CA LEU A 237 -14.18 38.01 -3.08
C LEU A 237 -13.64 39.13 -3.96
N ALA A 238 -14.49 40.14 -4.32
CA ALA A 238 -14.11 41.24 -5.23
C ALA A 238 -12.86 41.98 -4.71
N GLY A 239 -11.81 42.06 -5.53
CA GLY A 239 -10.55 42.73 -5.22
C GLY A 239 -9.68 42.08 -4.16
N ARG A 240 -10.06 40.88 -3.62
CA ARG A 240 -9.31 40.18 -2.61
C ARG A 240 -8.03 39.54 -3.16
N ASN A 241 -8.05 39.03 -4.39
CA ASN A 241 -7.01 38.22 -5.00
C ASN A 241 -6.39 38.89 -6.26
N PRO A 242 -5.73 40.07 -6.13
CA PRO A 242 -5.15 40.74 -7.30
C PRO A 242 -3.86 40.08 -7.81
N GLY A 243 -3.32 39.11 -7.07
CA GLY A 243 -2.07 38.43 -7.38
C GLY A 243 -2.21 37.29 -8.42
N PRO A 244 -1.09 36.80 -8.94
CA PRO A 244 -1.06 35.83 -10.04
C PRO A 244 -1.63 34.43 -9.65
N HIS A 245 -1.74 34.13 -8.38
CA HIS A 245 -2.29 32.84 -7.91
C HIS A 245 -3.83 32.85 -7.81
N GLY A 246 -4.46 34.02 -7.74
CA GLY A 246 -5.91 34.18 -7.67
C GLY A 246 -6.59 33.54 -6.46
N ALA A 247 -5.87 33.32 -5.36
CA ALA A 247 -6.37 32.69 -4.14
C ALA A 247 -5.62 33.15 -2.90
N SER A 248 -6.35 33.29 -1.79
CA SER A 248 -5.84 33.68 -0.47
C SER A 248 -6.50 32.92 0.69
N LEU A 249 -7.66 32.27 0.45
CA LEU A 249 -8.28 31.38 1.42
C LEU A 249 -7.63 29.99 1.37
N PRO A 250 -7.60 29.25 2.50
CA PRO A 250 -7.25 27.84 2.47
C PRO A 250 -8.09 27.08 1.45
N ILE A 251 -7.46 26.11 0.77
CA ILE A 251 -8.22 25.11 0.03
C ILE A 251 -9.12 24.36 1.01
N LEU A 252 -10.36 24.05 0.62
CA LEU A 252 -11.36 23.52 1.53
C LEU A 252 -11.84 22.15 1.06
N ARG A 253 -11.96 21.19 2.00
CA ARG A 253 -12.64 19.90 1.81
C ARG A 253 -13.84 19.75 2.72
N HIS A 254 -14.96 19.34 2.13
CA HIS A 254 -16.18 18.89 2.81
C HIS A 254 -16.46 17.44 2.45
N GLN A 255 -15.71 16.54 3.07
CA GLN A 255 -15.70 15.11 2.73
C GLN A 255 -16.98 14.38 3.13
N ASP A 256 -17.77 14.91 4.10
CA ASP A 256 -19.11 14.38 4.42
C ASP A 256 -20.12 14.52 3.26
N LYS A 257 -19.76 15.30 2.22
CA LYS A 257 -20.56 15.56 1.01
C LYS A 257 -19.76 15.33 -0.28
N ASP A 258 -18.58 14.73 -0.19
CA ASP A 258 -17.68 14.43 -1.31
C ASP A 258 -17.28 15.67 -2.14
N LEU A 259 -17.10 16.83 -1.47
CA LEU A 259 -16.86 18.11 -2.09
C LEU A 259 -15.51 18.71 -1.70
N TYR A 260 -14.93 19.46 -2.65
CA TYR A 260 -13.76 20.29 -2.38
C TYR A 260 -13.87 21.64 -3.12
N TYR A 261 -13.18 22.66 -2.58
CA TYR A 261 -13.34 24.04 -3.05
C TYR A 261 -12.00 24.77 -3.11
N ARG A 262 -11.91 25.74 -4.05
CA ARG A 262 -10.81 26.70 -4.13
C ARG A 262 -11.27 28.02 -4.71
N GLU A 263 -10.53 29.11 -4.46
CA GLU A 263 -10.73 30.40 -5.16
C GLU A 263 -10.11 30.38 -6.56
N HIS A 264 -10.77 31.10 -7.48
CA HIS A 264 -10.32 31.51 -8.81
C HIS A 264 -10.53 33.01 -8.97
N GLY A 265 -9.66 33.82 -8.35
CA GLY A 265 -9.85 35.26 -8.31
C GLY A 265 -11.03 35.66 -7.44
N ASP A 266 -12.13 36.09 -8.05
CA ASP A 266 -13.40 36.43 -7.40
C ASP A 266 -14.48 35.33 -7.52
N ARG A 267 -14.11 34.13 -7.93
CA ARG A 267 -14.97 32.96 -8.16
C ARG A 267 -14.58 31.79 -7.28
N ILE A 268 -15.48 30.83 -7.12
CA ILE A 268 -15.22 29.59 -6.45
C ILE A 268 -15.24 28.42 -7.45
N GLY A 269 -14.16 27.63 -7.45
CA GLY A 269 -14.11 26.34 -8.11
C GLY A 269 -14.57 25.24 -7.16
N ILE A 270 -15.39 24.32 -7.64
CA ILE A 270 -16.02 23.27 -6.86
C ILE A 270 -15.86 21.94 -7.59
N GLY A 271 -15.23 20.97 -6.94
CA GLY A 271 -15.17 19.59 -7.43
C GLY A 271 -16.05 18.68 -6.59
N SER A 272 -16.64 17.70 -7.24
CA SER A 272 -17.55 16.73 -6.59
C SER A 272 -17.23 15.30 -6.97
N TYR A 273 -17.14 14.42 -5.96
CA TYR A 273 -17.10 12.96 -6.11
C TYR A 273 -18.48 12.30 -5.82
N ALA A 274 -19.49 13.09 -5.44
CA ALA A 274 -20.84 12.58 -5.09
C ALA A 274 -21.66 12.09 -6.30
N HIS A 275 -21.12 12.20 -7.50
CA HIS A 275 -21.79 11.73 -8.71
C HIS A 275 -21.50 10.24 -8.97
N ARG A 276 -22.33 9.59 -9.81
CA ARG A 276 -22.05 8.22 -10.27
C ARG A 276 -20.66 8.13 -10.92
N PRO A 277 -19.97 6.98 -10.83
CA PRO A 277 -18.76 6.74 -11.59
C PRO A 277 -19.02 6.90 -13.10
N MET A 278 -18.09 7.54 -13.81
CA MET A 278 -18.18 7.83 -15.25
C MET A 278 -16.94 7.24 -15.95
N PRO A 279 -16.88 5.91 -16.20
CA PRO A 279 -15.78 5.30 -16.97
C PRO A 279 -15.72 5.88 -18.37
N VAL A 280 -14.49 6.13 -18.85
CA VAL A 280 -14.24 6.69 -20.18
C VAL A 280 -13.56 5.67 -21.04
N ASP A 281 -14.13 5.45 -22.23
CA ASP A 281 -13.50 4.66 -23.28
C ASP A 281 -12.55 5.55 -24.09
N LEU A 282 -11.26 5.24 -24.06
CA LEU A 282 -10.21 6.03 -24.71
C LEU A 282 -10.39 6.10 -26.24
N ASP A 283 -10.98 5.06 -26.85
CA ASP A 283 -11.22 5.04 -28.28
C ASP A 283 -12.30 6.04 -28.73
N THR A 284 -13.13 6.52 -27.80
CA THR A 284 -14.18 7.50 -28.05
C THR A 284 -13.72 8.95 -27.89
N LEU A 285 -12.51 9.18 -27.39
CA LEU A 285 -12.01 10.52 -27.14
C LEU A 285 -11.82 11.31 -28.43
N ALA A 286 -12.31 12.54 -28.42
CA ALA A 286 -12.12 13.46 -29.53
C ALA A 286 -10.62 13.76 -29.76
N LYS A 287 -10.18 13.67 -31.00
CA LYS A 287 -8.87 14.18 -31.40
C LYS A 287 -8.98 15.69 -31.58
N VAL A 288 -8.41 16.45 -30.66
CA VAL A 288 -8.36 17.91 -30.73
C VAL A 288 -7.07 18.31 -31.46
N PRO A 289 -7.16 18.99 -32.62
CA PRO A 289 -5.95 19.49 -33.31
C PRO A 289 -5.19 20.50 -32.42
N ALA A 290 -3.87 20.51 -32.51
CA ALA A 290 -3.01 21.36 -31.68
C ALA A 290 -3.38 22.85 -31.73
N GLU A 291 -3.79 23.35 -32.91
CA GLU A 291 -4.22 24.75 -33.11
C GLU A 291 -5.57 25.12 -32.45
N LYS A 292 -6.35 24.08 -32.04
CA LYS A 292 -7.62 24.29 -31.31
C LYS A 292 -7.49 24.00 -29.82
N MET A 293 -6.36 23.38 -29.41
CA MET A 293 -6.12 23.05 -28.01
C MET A 293 -6.16 24.31 -27.15
N SER A 294 -6.98 24.29 -26.11
CA SER A 294 -7.17 25.40 -25.18
C SER A 294 -7.60 24.91 -23.81
N GLU A 295 -7.64 25.76 -22.81
CA GLU A 295 -8.15 25.43 -21.47
C GLU A 295 -9.62 24.93 -21.48
N HIS A 296 -10.38 25.27 -22.52
CA HIS A 296 -11.80 24.91 -22.68
C HIS A 296 -12.00 23.75 -23.68
N GLU A 297 -11.05 23.47 -24.58
CA GLU A 297 -11.15 22.42 -25.58
C GLU A 297 -9.89 21.56 -25.57
N MET A 298 -9.98 20.38 -25.00
CA MET A 298 -8.90 19.38 -24.92
C MET A 298 -9.48 17.96 -24.79
N PRO A 299 -8.74 16.89 -25.14
CA PRO A 299 -9.25 15.52 -25.08
C PRO A 299 -9.73 15.07 -23.70
N SER A 300 -9.12 15.58 -22.62
CA SER A 300 -9.43 15.19 -21.25
C SER A 300 -10.55 15.99 -20.59
N ARG A 301 -11.17 16.92 -21.32
CA ARG A 301 -12.28 17.75 -20.83
C ARG A 301 -13.55 17.38 -21.60
N LEU A 302 -14.46 16.66 -20.96
CA LEU A 302 -15.73 16.21 -21.53
C LEU A 302 -16.86 17.16 -21.16
N ASP A 303 -17.97 17.07 -21.90
CA ASP A 303 -19.18 17.85 -21.66
C ASP A 303 -19.69 17.67 -20.22
N PHE A 304 -20.09 18.77 -19.60
CA PHE A 304 -20.61 18.80 -18.25
C PHE A 304 -22.00 18.18 -18.16
N THR A 305 -22.21 17.30 -17.18
CA THR A 305 -23.50 16.68 -16.87
C THR A 305 -24.12 17.36 -15.66
N LEU A 306 -24.86 18.43 -15.89
CA LEU A 306 -25.47 19.25 -14.84
C LEU A 306 -26.34 18.45 -13.88
N GLU A 307 -27.13 17.49 -14.38
CA GLU A 307 -28.04 16.69 -13.55
C GLU A 307 -27.29 15.90 -12.48
N ASP A 308 -26.13 15.39 -12.78
CA ASP A 308 -25.26 14.66 -11.84
C ASP A 308 -24.69 15.61 -10.77
N PHE A 309 -24.56 16.91 -11.04
CA PHE A 309 -23.99 17.91 -10.12
C PHE A 309 -25.01 18.60 -9.22
N LEU A 310 -26.29 18.60 -9.57
CA LEU A 310 -27.32 19.36 -8.82
C LEU A 310 -27.36 19.04 -7.31
N PRO A 311 -27.25 17.78 -6.84
CA PRO A 311 -27.19 17.51 -5.41
C PRO A 311 -26.01 18.20 -4.72
N SER A 312 -24.83 18.13 -5.33
CA SER A 312 -23.59 18.77 -4.85
C SER A 312 -23.69 20.29 -4.82
N TRP A 313 -24.41 20.87 -5.77
CA TRP A 313 -24.68 22.31 -5.80
C TRP A 313 -25.55 22.78 -4.63
N GLU A 314 -26.59 22.00 -4.25
CA GLU A 314 -27.42 22.31 -3.09
C GLU A 314 -26.63 22.13 -1.76
N ASP A 315 -25.85 21.09 -1.62
CA ASP A 315 -24.97 20.88 -0.44
C ASP A 315 -23.92 22.02 -0.34
N THR A 316 -23.39 22.48 -1.47
CA THR A 316 -22.49 23.64 -1.53
C THR A 316 -23.15 24.92 -1.03
N LYS A 317 -24.38 25.23 -1.47
CA LYS A 317 -25.13 26.43 -1.03
C LYS A 317 -25.49 26.37 0.47
N ALA A 318 -25.65 25.15 1.02
CA ALA A 318 -25.86 24.98 2.44
C ALA A 318 -24.60 25.32 3.25
N LEU A 319 -23.44 24.88 2.79
CA LEU A 319 -22.15 25.15 3.45
C LEU A 319 -21.64 26.59 3.21
N LEU A 320 -21.80 27.12 2.00
CA LEU A 320 -21.30 28.42 1.57
C LEU A 320 -22.49 29.32 1.20
N PRO A 321 -23.17 30.00 2.16
CA PRO A 321 -24.37 30.78 1.93
C PRO A 321 -24.23 31.91 0.90
N ALA A 322 -23.01 32.41 0.70
CA ALA A 322 -22.73 33.40 -0.33
C ALA A 322 -23.05 32.90 -1.77
N LEU A 323 -23.17 31.60 -1.96
CA LEU A 323 -23.49 30.96 -3.24
C LEU A 323 -25.00 30.78 -3.50
N ARG A 324 -25.88 31.11 -2.54
CA ARG A 324 -27.33 30.89 -2.69
C ARG A 324 -27.93 31.66 -3.86
N GLU A 325 -27.41 32.85 -4.14
CA GLU A 325 -27.84 33.75 -5.25
C GLU A 325 -26.86 33.69 -6.45
N ARG A 326 -26.01 32.66 -6.50
CA ARG A 326 -25.02 32.50 -7.56
C ARG A 326 -25.41 31.39 -8.53
N SER A 327 -24.74 31.38 -9.69
CA SER A 327 -24.90 30.39 -10.75
C SER A 327 -23.58 29.70 -11.09
N ILE A 328 -23.66 28.54 -11.71
CA ILE A 328 -22.53 27.88 -12.37
C ILE A 328 -22.28 28.62 -13.68
N GLU A 329 -21.06 29.17 -13.86
CA GLU A 329 -20.67 29.85 -15.09
C GLU A 329 -19.99 28.90 -16.08
N ASP A 330 -19.13 28.03 -15.61
CA ASP A 330 -18.47 27.03 -16.42
C ASP A 330 -18.46 25.68 -15.67
N GLY A 331 -18.52 24.57 -16.41
CA GLY A 331 -18.45 23.23 -15.85
C GLY A 331 -17.98 22.23 -16.88
N PHE A 332 -17.31 21.16 -16.38
CA PHE A 332 -16.84 20.07 -17.22
C PHE A 332 -16.68 18.77 -16.43
N ASN A 333 -16.57 17.66 -17.16
CA ASN A 333 -16.19 16.37 -16.63
C ASN A 333 -14.74 16.11 -17.05
N GLY A 334 -13.78 16.26 -16.13
CA GLY A 334 -12.35 16.07 -16.39
C GLY A 334 -11.89 14.64 -16.21
N ILE A 335 -11.09 14.11 -17.16
CA ILE A 335 -10.63 12.72 -17.08
C ILE A 335 -9.38 12.61 -16.22
N PHE A 336 -9.34 11.61 -15.33
CA PHE A 336 -8.15 11.23 -14.60
C PHE A 336 -8.12 9.71 -14.29
N SER A 337 -7.05 9.23 -13.69
CA SER A 337 -6.79 7.79 -13.50
C SER A 337 -7.20 7.32 -12.11
N PHE A 338 -7.91 6.19 -12.04
CA PHE A 338 -8.14 5.41 -10.83
C PHE A 338 -7.56 4.01 -10.96
N THR A 339 -7.00 3.49 -9.88
CA THR A 339 -6.51 2.12 -9.75
C THR A 339 -7.41 1.31 -8.83
N PRO A 340 -7.34 -0.03 -8.87
CA PRO A 340 -8.17 -0.89 -8.01
C PRO A 340 -7.99 -0.68 -6.51
N ASP A 341 -6.86 -0.13 -6.07
CA ASP A 341 -6.53 0.13 -4.66
C ASP A 341 -6.28 1.62 -4.35
N GLY A 342 -6.42 2.51 -5.35
CA GLY A 342 -6.21 3.96 -5.20
C GLY A 342 -4.75 4.41 -5.16
N GLY A 343 -3.80 3.49 -5.21
CA GLY A 343 -2.36 3.79 -5.22
C GLY A 343 -1.81 4.09 -6.62
N PRO A 344 -0.66 4.76 -6.73
CA PRO A 344 0.02 4.94 -8.01
C PRO A 344 0.56 3.61 -8.57
N LEU A 345 0.93 3.61 -9.84
CA LEU A 345 1.56 2.49 -10.54
C LEU A 345 2.98 2.87 -10.89
N VAL A 346 3.96 2.30 -10.19
CA VAL A 346 5.37 2.65 -10.35
C VAL A 346 6.23 1.40 -10.41
N GLY A 347 7.25 1.37 -11.25
CA GLY A 347 8.21 0.26 -11.29
C GLY A 347 8.48 -0.29 -12.67
N ALA A 348 9.30 -1.35 -12.73
CA ALA A 348 9.68 -2.02 -13.96
C ALA A 348 8.58 -2.94 -14.46
N ALA A 349 8.45 -3.07 -15.79
CA ALA A 349 7.63 -4.11 -16.38
C ALA A 349 8.28 -5.49 -16.17
N PRO A 350 7.52 -6.50 -15.70
CA PRO A 350 8.09 -7.81 -15.37
C PRO A 350 8.75 -8.52 -16.56
N GLU A 351 8.13 -8.40 -17.73
CA GLU A 351 8.47 -9.19 -18.91
C GLU A 351 9.40 -8.46 -19.90
N LEU A 352 9.65 -7.16 -19.71
CA LEU A 352 10.41 -6.33 -20.65
C LEU A 352 11.47 -5.48 -19.91
N GLU A 353 12.72 -5.92 -19.96
CA GLU A 353 13.84 -5.19 -19.36
C GLU A 353 13.99 -3.80 -20.01
N GLY A 354 14.13 -2.76 -19.17
CA GLY A 354 14.26 -1.37 -19.63
C GLY A 354 12.93 -0.64 -19.80
N PHE A 355 11.78 -1.28 -19.63
CA PHE A 355 10.49 -0.59 -19.61
C PHE A 355 10.01 -0.35 -18.18
N TYR A 356 9.58 0.89 -17.89
CA TYR A 356 9.10 1.32 -16.59
C TYR A 356 7.77 2.06 -16.71
N VAL A 357 7.01 2.07 -15.60
CA VAL A 357 5.72 2.73 -15.48
C VAL A 357 5.77 3.75 -14.35
N ALA A 358 5.19 4.92 -14.56
CA ALA A 358 4.89 5.94 -13.55
C ALA A 358 3.53 6.55 -13.87
N GLU A 359 2.46 5.78 -13.61
CA GLU A 359 1.08 6.08 -14.01
C GLU A 359 0.15 6.23 -12.81
N ALA A 360 -1.05 6.74 -13.02
CA ALA A 360 -2.04 7.01 -11.97
C ALA A 360 -1.49 7.90 -10.84
N VAL A 361 -0.59 8.81 -11.17
CA VAL A 361 0.06 9.74 -10.24
C VAL A 361 -0.63 11.09 -10.30
N TRP A 362 -1.23 11.49 -9.20
CA TRP A 362 -1.91 12.77 -9.10
C TRP A 362 -0.90 13.92 -8.87
N VAL A 363 -1.32 15.17 -9.18
CA VAL A 363 -0.47 16.37 -9.03
C VAL A 363 0.20 16.43 -7.66
N THR A 364 -0.54 16.09 -6.60
CA THR A 364 -0.07 16.07 -5.20
C THR A 364 1.22 15.28 -4.99
N HIS A 365 1.41 14.17 -5.71
CA HIS A 365 2.53 13.23 -5.51
C HIS A 365 3.56 13.25 -6.66
N SER A 366 3.30 14.10 -7.68
CA SER A 366 3.96 14.01 -9.00
C SER A 366 5.49 14.14 -8.95
N ALA A 367 6.02 15.15 -8.27
CA ALA A 367 7.47 15.35 -8.18
C ALA A 367 8.14 14.32 -7.26
N GLY A 368 7.46 13.91 -6.17
CA GLY A 368 7.97 12.87 -5.27
C GLY A 368 8.11 11.52 -5.97
N ILE A 369 7.10 11.10 -6.71
CA ILE A 369 7.13 9.87 -7.52
C ILE A 369 8.19 9.98 -8.63
N ALA A 370 8.26 11.11 -9.34
CA ALA A 370 9.26 11.33 -10.37
C ALA A 370 10.70 11.23 -9.83
N ARG A 371 10.95 11.81 -8.64
CA ARG A 371 12.23 11.66 -7.93
C ARG A 371 12.51 10.19 -7.60
N ALA A 372 11.55 9.47 -7.03
CA ALA A 372 11.70 8.07 -6.67
C ALA A 372 12.00 7.18 -7.89
N VAL A 373 11.34 7.45 -9.03
CA VAL A 373 11.65 6.76 -10.30
C VAL A 373 13.04 7.11 -10.81
N ALA A 374 13.46 8.38 -10.75
CA ALA A 374 14.81 8.78 -11.15
C ALA A 374 15.89 8.11 -10.28
N GLU A 375 15.68 8.02 -8.96
CA GLU A 375 16.56 7.29 -8.04
C GLU A 375 16.59 5.80 -8.37
N LEU A 376 15.43 5.18 -8.63
CA LEU A 376 15.34 3.78 -9.05
C LEU A 376 16.15 3.52 -10.33
N LEU A 377 16.09 4.41 -11.32
CA LEU A 377 16.81 4.28 -12.59
C LEU A 377 18.32 4.51 -12.46
N VAL A 378 18.72 5.52 -11.69
CA VAL A 378 20.12 5.94 -11.57
C VAL A 378 20.89 5.14 -10.52
N ASP A 379 20.25 4.92 -9.36
CA ASP A 379 20.89 4.34 -8.17
C ASP A 379 20.45 2.88 -7.94
N GLY A 380 19.44 2.39 -8.70
CA GLY A 380 18.89 1.05 -8.58
C GLY A 380 17.85 0.88 -7.46
N GLN A 381 17.60 1.92 -6.66
CA GLN A 381 16.63 1.94 -5.58
C GLN A 381 16.22 3.37 -5.24
N SER A 382 15.03 3.55 -4.66
CA SER A 382 14.54 4.85 -4.19
C SER A 382 14.79 5.01 -2.68
N THR A 383 15.03 6.25 -2.25
CA THR A 383 15.12 6.62 -0.83
C THR A 383 13.77 6.55 -0.12
N ILE A 384 12.66 6.76 -0.84
CA ILE A 384 11.28 6.56 -0.33
C ILE A 384 10.80 5.20 -0.83
N SER A 385 10.21 4.41 0.05
CA SER A 385 9.73 3.07 -0.31
C SER A 385 8.61 3.11 -1.36
N LEU A 386 8.78 2.36 -2.44
CA LEU A 386 7.81 2.23 -3.54
C LEU A 386 6.86 1.04 -3.40
N HIS A 387 6.98 0.22 -2.35
CA HIS A 387 6.25 -1.07 -2.24
C HIS A 387 4.72 -0.93 -2.32
N GLU A 388 4.14 0.18 -1.82
CA GLU A 388 2.69 0.45 -1.93
C GLU A 388 2.27 0.87 -3.34
N GLY A 389 3.20 1.36 -4.16
CA GLY A 389 2.99 1.79 -5.55
C GLY A 389 3.51 0.82 -6.61
N GLU A 390 4.18 -0.27 -6.21
CA GLU A 390 4.82 -1.20 -7.14
C GLU A 390 3.79 -1.77 -8.13
N VAL A 391 4.06 -1.62 -9.44
CA VAL A 391 3.12 -2.04 -10.49
C VAL A 391 2.82 -3.54 -10.47
N THR A 392 3.76 -4.34 -9.98
CA THR A 392 3.65 -5.80 -9.90
C THR A 392 2.94 -6.30 -8.64
N ARG A 393 2.43 -5.41 -7.77
CA ARG A 393 1.71 -5.80 -6.54
C ARG A 393 0.40 -6.54 -6.77
N PHE A 394 -0.21 -6.37 -7.94
CA PHE A 394 -1.50 -6.96 -8.27
C PHE A 394 -1.41 -8.44 -8.64
N GLU A 395 -2.35 -9.22 -8.14
CA GLU A 395 -2.53 -10.61 -8.54
C GLU A 395 -3.14 -10.69 -9.97
N PRO A 396 -2.94 -11.78 -10.73
CA PRO A 396 -3.47 -11.89 -12.10
C PRO A 396 -4.99 -11.64 -12.22
N ILE A 397 -5.78 -12.06 -11.21
CA ILE A 397 -7.23 -11.78 -11.18
C ILE A 397 -7.51 -10.28 -11.07
N GLN A 398 -6.65 -9.53 -10.37
CA GLN A 398 -6.79 -8.10 -10.14
C GLN A 398 -6.38 -7.26 -11.36
N THR A 399 -5.76 -7.87 -12.37
CA THR A 399 -5.42 -7.21 -13.64
C THR A 399 -6.42 -7.53 -14.77
N THR A 400 -7.53 -8.22 -14.48
CA THR A 400 -8.62 -8.41 -15.46
C THR A 400 -9.37 -7.11 -15.68
N LYS A 401 -9.92 -6.91 -16.90
CA LYS A 401 -10.69 -5.68 -17.23
C LYS A 401 -11.90 -5.50 -16.30
N GLU A 402 -12.55 -6.60 -15.96
CA GLU A 402 -13.72 -6.65 -15.07
C GLU A 402 -13.34 -6.19 -13.67
N TYR A 403 -12.27 -6.75 -13.09
CA TYR A 403 -11.81 -6.35 -11.76
C TYR A 403 -11.37 -4.89 -11.72
N ILE A 404 -10.55 -4.47 -12.70
CA ILE A 404 -10.08 -3.07 -12.78
C ILE A 404 -11.28 -2.12 -12.84
N SER A 405 -12.27 -2.42 -13.69
CA SER A 405 -13.46 -1.59 -13.83
C SER A 405 -14.26 -1.52 -12.53
N GLU A 406 -14.60 -2.66 -11.93
CA GLU A 406 -15.42 -2.74 -10.72
C GLU A 406 -14.69 -2.12 -9.51
N ALA A 407 -13.43 -2.53 -9.26
CA ALA A 407 -12.67 -2.07 -8.11
C ALA A 407 -12.30 -0.57 -8.19
N SER A 408 -11.99 -0.06 -9.39
CA SER A 408 -11.66 1.37 -9.55
C SER A 408 -12.89 2.25 -9.43
N GLN A 409 -14.06 1.81 -9.90
CA GLN A 409 -15.33 2.53 -9.69
C GLN A 409 -15.74 2.52 -8.23
N GLN A 410 -15.57 1.39 -7.52
CA GLN A 410 -15.81 1.34 -6.08
C GLN A 410 -14.89 2.28 -5.33
N ASN A 411 -13.61 2.32 -5.70
CA ASN A 411 -12.63 3.25 -5.12
C ASN A 411 -12.98 4.72 -5.37
N PHE A 412 -13.55 5.03 -6.54
CA PHE A 412 -14.05 6.39 -6.84
C PHE A 412 -15.18 6.79 -5.89
N VAL A 413 -16.16 5.91 -5.68
CA VAL A 413 -17.29 6.16 -4.78
C VAL A 413 -16.83 6.36 -3.33
N GLU A 414 -15.81 5.61 -2.91
CA GLU A 414 -15.32 5.57 -1.52
C GLU A 414 -14.16 6.55 -1.24
N ILE A 415 -13.83 7.44 -2.17
CA ILE A 415 -12.61 8.29 -2.09
C ILE A 415 -12.56 9.18 -0.83
N TYR A 416 -13.73 9.63 -0.35
CA TYR A 416 -13.88 10.44 0.85
C TYR A 416 -14.58 9.73 2.00
N ASP A 417 -14.89 8.44 1.85
CA ASP A 417 -15.51 7.65 2.91
C ASP A 417 -14.60 7.50 4.13
N ILE A 418 -15.24 7.42 5.28
CA ILE A 418 -14.55 7.09 6.53
C ILE A 418 -14.36 5.57 6.57
N ARG A 419 -13.11 5.13 6.49
CA ARG A 419 -12.77 3.71 6.60
C ARG A 419 -12.55 3.32 8.05
N HIS A 420 -13.40 2.41 8.55
CA HIS A 420 -13.23 1.85 9.89
C HIS A 420 -12.27 0.65 9.89
N PRO A 421 -11.60 0.38 11.02
CA PRO A 421 -10.80 -0.85 11.15
C PRO A 421 -11.65 -2.10 10.90
N LEU A 422 -11.10 -3.07 10.15
CA LEU A 422 -11.74 -4.34 9.81
C LEU A 422 -13.04 -4.21 9.00
N GLU A 423 -13.27 -3.08 8.36
CA GLU A 423 -14.41 -2.87 7.48
C GLU A 423 -14.29 -3.76 6.24
N PRO A 424 -15.29 -4.62 5.98
CA PRO A 424 -15.24 -5.49 4.81
C PRO A 424 -15.44 -4.67 3.54
N ARG A 425 -14.63 -4.96 2.51
CA ARG A 425 -14.86 -4.41 1.17
C ARG A 425 -16.24 -4.84 0.67
N SER A 426 -16.97 -3.92 0.06
CA SER A 426 -18.32 -4.21 -0.48
C SER A 426 -18.23 -4.91 -1.85
N SER A 427 -17.32 -4.49 -2.72
CA SER A 427 -17.13 -5.00 -4.08
C SER A 427 -15.69 -4.69 -4.58
N PRO A 428 -15.10 -5.55 -5.46
CA PRO A 428 -15.53 -6.91 -5.80
C PRO A 428 -15.29 -7.92 -4.67
N ARG A 429 -16.10 -8.99 -4.63
CA ARG A 429 -16.06 -10.04 -3.62
C ARG A 429 -16.08 -11.43 -4.25
N ASP A 430 -15.76 -12.44 -3.47
CA ASP A 430 -15.84 -13.88 -3.81
C ASP A 430 -15.03 -14.29 -5.04
N LEU A 431 -13.88 -13.63 -5.28
CA LEU A 431 -13.04 -13.90 -6.44
C LEU A 431 -12.13 -15.12 -6.27
N ARG A 432 -11.58 -15.29 -5.08
CA ARG A 432 -10.69 -16.40 -4.71
C ARG A 432 -11.12 -16.96 -3.36
N SER A 433 -11.26 -18.26 -3.27
CA SER A 433 -11.66 -18.94 -2.04
C SER A 433 -10.83 -20.20 -1.80
N ALA A 434 -10.66 -20.55 -0.53
CA ALA A 434 -10.04 -21.82 -0.16
C ALA A 434 -10.92 -23.02 -0.58
N PRO A 435 -10.35 -24.22 -0.83
CA PRO A 435 -11.11 -25.41 -1.22
C PRO A 435 -12.17 -25.85 -0.19
N PHE A 436 -12.01 -25.42 1.05
CA PHE A 436 -12.92 -25.71 2.16
C PHE A 436 -13.87 -24.55 2.49
N ARG A 437 -14.09 -23.61 1.56
CA ARG A 437 -14.99 -22.46 1.71
C ARG A 437 -16.38 -22.86 2.21
N ALA A 438 -16.96 -23.93 1.67
CA ALA A 438 -18.28 -24.40 2.10
C ALA A 438 -18.31 -24.74 3.60
N ARG A 439 -17.24 -25.34 4.15
CA ARG A 439 -17.13 -25.63 5.59
C ARG A 439 -16.99 -24.37 6.44
N GLN A 440 -16.31 -23.37 5.90
CA GLN A 440 -16.18 -22.08 6.57
C GLN A 440 -17.52 -21.35 6.64
N GLU A 441 -18.31 -21.41 5.56
CA GLU A 441 -19.69 -20.85 5.51
C GLU A 441 -20.65 -21.59 6.45
N GLU A 442 -20.60 -22.93 6.49
CA GLU A 442 -21.38 -23.75 7.44
C GLU A 442 -21.08 -23.38 8.89
N LEU A 443 -19.85 -22.97 9.21
CA LEU A 443 -19.44 -22.50 10.52
C LEU A 443 -19.71 -21.00 10.74
N GLY A 444 -20.31 -20.30 9.77
CA GLY A 444 -20.62 -18.88 9.85
C GLY A 444 -19.39 -17.97 9.86
N ALA A 445 -18.43 -18.23 8.98
CA ALA A 445 -17.25 -17.38 8.87
C ALA A 445 -17.60 -15.95 8.43
N PHE A 446 -17.05 -14.96 9.13
CA PHE A 446 -17.03 -13.58 8.68
C PHE A 446 -15.76 -13.35 7.87
N PHE A 447 -15.93 -12.96 6.60
CA PHE A 447 -14.82 -12.84 5.67
C PHE A 447 -14.40 -11.39 5.44
N LEU A 448 -13.08 -11.18 5.38
CA LEU A 448 -12.45 -9.96 4.87
C LEU A 448 -11.69 -10.29 3.57
N GLU A 449 -11.90 -9.48 2.55
CA GLU A 449 -11.19 -9.61 1.28
C GLU A 449 -9.75 -9.05 1.40
N SER A 450 -8.79 -9.74 0.80
CA SER A 450 -7.42 -9.25 0.59
C SER A 450 -6.77 -9.93 -0.61
N ALA A 451 -6.29 -9.16 -1.58
CA ALA A 451 -5.71 -9.64 -2.83
C ALA A 451 -6.61 -10.63 -3.61
N GLY A 452 -7.92 -10.36 -3.58
CA GLY A 452 -8.96 -11.19 -4.17
C GLY A 452 -9.40 -12.39 -3.30
N TRP A 453 -8.67 -12.73 -2.24
CA TRP A 453 -9.01 -13.84 -1.36
C TRP A 453 -9.99 -13.46 -0.28
N GLU A 454 -11.01 -14.32 -0.07
CA GLU A 454 -11.88 -14.28 1.10
C GLU A 454 -11.19 -14.97 2.28
N ARG A 455 -10.87 -14.19 3.32
CA ARG A 455 -10.12 -14.65 4.51
C ARG A 455 -11.03 -14.66 5.74
N PRO A 456 -11.27 -15.81 6.42
CA PRO A 456 -12.05 -15.84 7.64
C PRO A 456 -11.41 -14.97 8.73
N HIS A 457 -12.18 -14.05 9.30
CA HIS A 457 -11.75 -13.19 10.39
C HIS A 457 -12.16 -13.75 11.77
N PHE A 458 -13.36 -14.32 11.87
CA PHE A 458 -13.86 -15.12 13.00
C PHE A 458 -14.98 -16.05 12.52
N PHE A 459 -15.40 -17.00 13.37
CA PHE A 459 -16.47 -17.98 13.06
C PHE A 459 -17.61 -17.88 14.05
N GLU A 460 -18.84 -17.61 13.59
CA GLU A 460 -20.04 -17.49 14.42
C GLU A 460 -20.34 -18.77 15.24
N ALA A 461 -20.00 -19.96 14.74
CA ALA A 461 -20.11 -21.21 15.48
C ALA A 461 -19.38 -21.18 16.84
N ASN A 462 -18.34 -20.35 16.99
CA ASN A 462 -17.58 -20.20 18.22
C ASN A 462 -18.25 -19.24 19.24
N ARG A 463 -19.36 -18.57 18.89
CA ARG A 463 -20.08 -17.63 19.79
C ARG A 463 -20.51 -18.30 21.09
N GLN A 464 -20.93 -19.55 21.03
CA GLN A 464 -21.34 -20.34 22.21
C GLN A 464 -20.19 -20.50 23.24
N LEU A 465 -18.93 -20.43 22.80
CA LEU A 465 -17.77 -20.52 23.70
C LEU A 465 -17.67 -19.29 24.62
N LEU A 466 -18.26 -18.17 24.26
CA LEU A 466 -18.30 -16.97 25.11
C LEU A 466 -19.03 -17.21 26.44
N GLU A 467 -20.00 -18.16 26.49
CA GLU A 467 -20.71 -18.53 27.72
C GLU A 467 -19.77 -19.18 28.76
N THR A 468 -18.77 -19.91 28.30
CA THR A 468 -17.79 -20.64 29.12
C THR A 468 -16.40 -20.01 29.12
N LEU A 469 -16.22 -18.89 28.43
CA LEU A 469 -14.95 -18.17 28.36
C LEU A 469 -14.57 -17.66 29.76
N PRO A 470 -13.38 -18.04 30.30
CA PRO A 470 -12.94 -17.54 31.58
C PRO A 470 -12.80 -16.02 31.57
N ASP A 471 -13.12 -15.35 32.68
CA ASP A 471 -13.11 -13.88 32.77
C ASP A 471 -11.76 -13.28 32.42
N GLU A 472 -10.68 -13.94 32.73
CA GLU A 472 -9.32 -13.49 32.41
C GLU A 472 -9.01 -13.47 30.90
N TRP A 473 -9.85 -14.07 30.05
CA TRP A 473 -9.72 -14.04 28.58
C TRP A 473 -10.63 -13.00 27.93
N ARG A 474 -11.47 -12.34 28.71
CA ARG A 474 -12.35 -11.29 28.19
C ARG A 474 -11.59 -10.01 28.01
N ALA A 475 -11.66 -9.43 26.83
CA ALA A 475 -11.14 -8.10 26.58
C ALA A 475 -12.08 -7.03 27.20
N PRO A 476 -11.56 -5.87 27.61
CA PRO A 476 -12.39 -4.74 27.98
C PRO A 476 -13.24 -4.24 26.80
N ALA A 477 -14.29 -3.49 27.13
CA ALA A 477 -15.13 -2.87 26.11
C ALA A 477 -14.31 -1.91 25.24
N ARG A 478 -14.54 -1.93 23.96
CA ARG A 478 -13.88 -1.08 22.97
C ARG A 478 -14.70 0.19 22.72
N ASP A 479 -14.05 1.26 22.30
CA ASP A 479 -14.70 2.45 21.80
C ASP A 479 -15.43 2.18 20.45
N SER A 480 -16.26 3.13 20.01
CA SER A 480 -17.09 2.97 18.80
C SER A 480 -16.28 2.75 17.53
N TRP A 481 -15.05 3.29 17.45
CA TRP A 481 -14.17 3.13 16.29
C TRP A 481 -13.54 1.75 16.22
N SER A 482 -12.94 1.31 17.32
CA SER A 482 -12.25 0.02 17.39
C SER A 482 -13.21 -1.17 17.48
N ASN A 483 -14.50 -0.94 17.79
CA ASN A 483 -15.52 -1.99 17.98
C ASN A 483 -16.41 -2.24 16.76
N ARG A 484 -16.52 -1.32 15.79
CA ARG A 484 -17.56 -1.39 14.75
C ARG A 484 -17.61 -2.72 13.99
N PHE A 485 -16.45 -3.27 13.62
CA PHE A 485 -16.33 -4.56 12.91
C PHE A 485 -15.52 -5.60 13.70
N HIS A 486 -15.25 -5.33 14.98
CA HIS A 486 -14.60 -6.29 15.87
C HIS A 486 -15.62 -7.31 16.39
N SER A 487 -15.15 -8.55 16.65
CA SER A 487 -15.95 -9.57 17.32
C SER A 487 -15.23 -10.10 18.56
N GLU A 488 -15.96 -10.16 19.69
CA GLU A 488 -15.47 -10.82 20.94
C GLU A 488 -15.18 -12.32 20.75
N ILE A 489 -15.70 -12.93 19.68
CA ILE A 489 -15.40 -14.34 19.33
C ILE A 489 -13.89 -14.55 19.17
N SER A 490 -13.15 -13.55 18.72
CA SER A 490 -11.67 -13.63 18.63
C SER A 490 -10.99 -13.98 19.96
N ALA A 491 -11.59 -13.58 21.10
CA ALA A 491 -11.09 -13.97 22.44
C ALA A 491 -11.26 -15.47 22.70
N ALA A 492 -12.43 -16.02 22.37
CA ALA A 492 -12.72 -17.45 22.52
C ALA A 492 -11.85 -18.31 21.59
N GLU A 493 -11.62 -17.83 20.36
CA GLU A 493 -10.73 -18.50 19.40
C GLU A 493 -9.26 -18.49 19.87
N ALA A 494 -8.79 -17.37 20.43
CA ALA A 494 -7.46 -17.26 21.02
C ALA A 494 -7.33 -18.18 22.25
N TRP A 495 -8.34 -18.22 23.14
CA TRP A 495 -8.38 -19.11 24.28
C TRP A 495 -8.27 -20.57 23.87
N LYS A 496 -9.06 -21.02 22.89
CA LYS A 496 -9.02 -22.40 22.40
C LYS A 496 -7.71 -22.75 21.74
N THR A 497 -7.12 -21.82 21.00
CA THR A 497 -5.79 -22.00 20.40
C THR A 497 -4.71 -22.24 21.49
N ARG A 498 -4.79 -21.50 22.61
CA ARG A 498 -3.84 -21.63 23.74
C ARG A 498 -4.06 -22.84 24.64
N THR A 499 -5.30 -23.36 24.74
CA THR A 499 -5.68 -24.37 25.72
C THR A 499 -6.12 -25.71 25.13
N ALA A 500 -6.43 -25.75 23.83
CA ALA A 500 -6.87 -26.93 23.12
C ALA A 500 -6.18 -27.05 21.75
N VAL A 501 -6.92 -26.94 20.66
CA VAL A 501 -6.41 -26.97 19.29
C VAL A 501 -7.33 -26.17 18.36
N ALA A 502 -6.75 -25.45 17.40
CA ALA A 502 -7.48 -24.69 16.40
C ALA A 502 -6.93 -24.90 14.99
N MET A 503 -7.81 -24.84 14.01
CA MET A 503 -7.49 -24.84 12.58
C MET A 503 -7.60 -23.43 12.02
N TYR A 504 -6.59 -23.01 11.26
CA TYR A 504 -6.55 -21.72 10.59
C TYR A 504 -6.41 -21.91 9.08
N ASP A 505 -7.16 -21.14 8.31
CA ASP A 505 -6.98 -21.10 6.86
C ASP A 505 -5.76 -20.25 6.50
N MET A 506 -4.70 -20.94 6.08
CA MET A 506 -3.45 -20.34 5.60
C MET A 506 -3.36 -20.34 4.07
N THR A 507 -4.38 -20.85 3.37
CA THR A 507 -4.43 -20.95 1.90
C THR A 507 -4.21 -19.61 1.19
N PRO A 508 -4.73 -18.47 1.65
CA PRO A 508 -4.52 -17.17 1.01
C PRO A 508 -3.09 -16.63 1.07
N LEU A 509 -2.20 -17.20 1.88
CA LEU A 509 -0.80 -16.75 1.93
C LEU A 509 -0.04 -17.26 0.72
N LYS A 510 0.70 -16.35 0.06
CA LYS A 510 1.35 -16.64 -1.21
C LYS A 510 2.45 -17.68 -1.07
N ARG A 511 2.44 -18.65 -1.97
CA ARG A 511 3.41 -19.76 -2.03
C ARG A 511 4.01 -19.87 -3.41
N LEU A 512 5.35 -19.98 -3.43
CA LEU A 512 6.10 -20.22 -4.67
C LEU A 512 6.78 -21.58 -4.60
N GLU A 513 6.90 -22.24 -5.74
CA GLU A 513 7.87 -23.31 -5.94
C GLU A 513 9.05 -22.75 -6.73
N VAL A 514 10.27 -23.03 -6.26
CA VAL A 514 11.51 -22.76 -7.00
C VAL A 514 12.22 -24.09 -7.22
N ALA A 515 12.39 -24.46 -8.50
CA ALA A 515 12.95 -25.77 -8.84
C ALA A 515 13.92 -25.68 -10.03
N GLY A 516 14.91 -26.57 -10.05
CA GLY A 516 15.90 -26.67 -11.13
C GLY A 516 17.34 -26.63 -10.60
N PRO A 517 18.32 -26.96 -11.45
CA PRO A 517 19.73 -27.05 -11.03
C PRO A 517 20.31 -25.76 -10.49
N GLY A 518 19.76 -24.60 -10.87
CA GLY A 518 20.14 -23.28 -10.36
C GLY A 518 19.39 -22.81 -9.13
N ALA A 519 18.36 -23.53 -8.66
CA ALA A 519 17.45 -23.09 -7.59
C ALA A 519 18.19 -22.79 -6.27
N LEU A 520 19.08 -23.68 -5.84
CA LEU A 520 19.85 -23.46 -4.62
C LEU A 520 20.76 -22.22 -4.73
N ALA A 521 21.45 -22.04 -5.86
CA ALA A 521 22.33 -20.91 -6.07
C ALA A 521 21.56 -19.58 -6.07
N LEU A 522 20.40 -19.54 -6.74
CA LEU A 522 19.48 -18.41 -6.75
C LEU A 522 19.07 -18.03 -5.32
N LEU A 523 18.54 -18.98 -4.56
CA LEU A 523 18.04 -18.75 -3.21
C LEU A 523 19.15 -18.36 -2.23
N GLN A 524 20.35 -18.94 -2.39
CA GLN A 524 21.52 -18.54 -1.59
C GLN A 524 21.96 -17.11 -1.88
N ARG A 525 21.88 -16.66 -3.13
CA ARG A 525 22.24 -15.29 -3.53
C ARG A 525 21.21 -14.25 -3.07
N LEU A 526 19.93 -14.60 -3.09
CA LEU A 526 18.85 -13.63 -2.81
C LEU A 526 18.49 -13.52 -1.33
N SER A 527 18.77 -14.52 -0.48
CA SER A 527 18.32 -14.52 0.91
C SER A 527 19.44 -14.43 1.92
N THR A 528 19.15 -13.93 3.12
CA THR A 528 20.11 -13.81 4.24
C THR A 528 20.41 -15.13 4.93
N GLY A 529 19.49 -16.10 4.87
CA GLY A 529 19.61 -17.40 5.53
C GLY A 529 20.52 -18.37 4.77
N ASN A 530 21.15 -19.34 5.46
CA ASN A 530 21.79 -20.46 4.78
C ASN A 530 20.73 -21.47 4.31
N ILE A 531 20.55 -21.60 2.99
CA ILE A 531 19.58 -22.50 2.35
C ILE A 531 20.22 -23.86 1.99
N ALA A 532 21.55 -23.96 1.97
CA ALA A 532 22.30 -25.18 1.67
C ALA A 532 22.27 -26.21 2.82
N LYS A 533 21.06 -26.46 3.36
CA LYS A 533 20.77 -27.47 4.37
C LYS A 533 20.23 -28.74 3.70
N LYS A 534 20.22 -29.88 4.42
CA LYS A 534 19.61 -31.11 3.90
C LYS A 534 18.11 -30.93 3.57
N PRO A 535 17.57 -31.70 2.61
CA PRO A 535 16.12 -31.76 2.41
C PRO A 535 15.35 -31.99 3.73
N GLY A 536 14.15 -31.40 3.80
CA GLY A 536 13.36 -31.31 5.03
C GLY A 536 13.72 -30.13 5.94
N ALA A 537 14.72 -29.33 5.64
CA ALA A 537 15.01 -28.12 6.40
C ALA A 537 14.12 -26.95 5.98
N VAL A 538 13.60 -26.20 6.95
CA VAL A 538 12.90 -24.94 6.75
C VAL A 538 13.77 -23.80 7.30
N THR A 539 13.76 -22.64 6.64
CA THR A 539 14.57 -21.49 7.04
C THR A 539 13.75 -20.22 6.89
N TYR A 540 13.57 -19.51 7.99
CA TYR A 540 13.09 -18.11 7.94
C TYR A 540 14.28 -17.21 7.65
N CYS A 541 14.14 -16.30 6.70
CA CYS A 541 15.18 -15.38 6.29
C CYS A 541 14.60 -14.14 5.61
N LEU A 542 15.45 -13.17 5.33
CA LEU A 542 15.08 -11.92 4.68
C LEU A 542 15.58 -11.89 3.25
N LEU A 543 14.86 -11.17 2.40
CA LEU A 543 15.35 -10.59 1.16
C LEU A 543 15.73 -9.14 1.47
N LEU A 544 16.88 -8.69 1.01
CA LEU A 544 17.35 -7.33 1.23
C LEU A 544 17.52 -6.58 -0.09
N ASN A 545 17.44 -5.27 -0.01
CA ASN A 545 17.95 -4.36 -1.02
C ASN A 545 19.47 -4.24 -0.88
N ALA A 546 20.13 -3.62 -1.84
CA ALA A 546 21.59 -3.45 -1.84
C ALA A 546 22.09 -2.62 -0.65
N ASP A 547 21.28 -1.68 -0.15
CA ASP A 547 21.55 -0.85 1.03
C ASP A 547 21.28 -1.54 2.38
N GLY A 548 20.77 -2.78 2.34
CA GLY A 548 20.43 -3.56 3.54
C GLY A 548 18.99 -3.38 4.03
N GLY A 549 18.14 -2.61 3.36
CA GLY A 549 16.70 -2.48 3.64
C GLY A 549 15.96 -3.81 3.45
N ILE A 550 14.97 -4.10 4.32
CA ILE A 550 14.19 -5.35 4.30
C ILE A 550 13.20 -5.34 3.14
N ARG A 551 13.59 -5.89 1.99
CA ARG A 551 12.72 -6.01 0.82
C ARG A 551 11.51 -6.89 1.09
N SER A 552 11.71 -8.02 1.77
CA SER A 552 10.68 -8.96 2.19
C SER A 552 11.21 -9.91 3.26
N ASP A 553 10.33 -10.56 4.02
CA ASP A 553 10.66 -11.73 4.83
C ASP A 553 10.04 -12.97 4.21
N VAL A 554 10.78 -14.07 4.23
CA VAL A 554 10.38 -15.30 3.55
C VAL A 554 10.71 -16.55 4.38
N THR A 555 9.89 -17.58 4.20
CA THR A 555 10.17 -18.92 4.72
C THR A 555 10.50 -19.84 3.57
N ILE A 556 11.66 -20.49 3.59
CA ILE A 556 12.14 -21.38 2.53
C ILE A 556 12.25 -22.79 3.06
N ALA A 557 11.44 -23.72 2.54
CA ALA A 557 11.50 -25.15 2.82
C ALA A 557 12.23 -25.85 1.67
N ARG A 558 13.30 -26.59 1.97
CA ARG A 558 14.00 -27.44 1.01
C ARG A 558 13.32 -28.79 0.94
N LEU A 559 12.49 -29.04 -0.06
CA LEU A 559 11.73 -30.28 -0.23
C LEU A 559 12.52 -31.39 -0.93
N GLY A 560 13.51 -31.04 -1.74
CA GLY A 560 14.37 -31.95 -2.49
C GLY A 560 15.76 -31.37 -2.69
N GLU A 561 16.59 -32.03 -3.48
CA GLU A 561 17.93 -31.52 -3.79
C GLU A 561 17.85 -30.16 -4.48
N ASP A 562 16.98 -30.03 -5.50
CA ASP A 562 16.81 -28.84 -6.34
C ASP A 562 15.35 -28.35 -6.37
N ARG A 563 14.58 -28.64 -5.30
CA ARG A 563 13.17 -28.26 -5.18
C ARG A 563 12.90 -27.60 -3.83
N PHE A 564 12.32 -26.39 -3.88
CA PHE A 564 12.06 -25.56 -2.70
C PHE A 564 10.63 -25.01 -2.75
N GLN A 565 9.98 -24.95 -1.58
CA GLN A 565 8.73 -24.21 -1.40
C GLN A 565 9.01 -22.97 -0.56
N LEU A 566 8.49 -21.82 -1.02
CA LEU A 566 8.63 -20.54 -0.36
C LEU A 566 7.28 -20.04 0.10
N GLY A 567 7.19 -19.59 1.36
CA GLY A 567 6.14 -18.69 1.82
C GLY A 567 6.63 -17.24 1.64
N VAL A 568 5.90 -16.43 0.88
CA VAL A 568 6.26 -15.05 0.54
C VAL A 568 5.08 -14.11 0.80
N ASN A 569 5.30 -12.78 0.76
CA ASN A 569 4.28 -11.80 1.14
C ASN A 569 3.32 -11.43 0.01
N SER A 570 3.83 -11.29 -1.23
CA SER A 570 3.03 -10.74 -2.32
C SER A 570 3.52 -11.16 -3.71
N ASN A 571 2.81 -10.64 -4.73
CA ASN A 571 3.19 -10.81 -6.13
C ASN A 571 4.51 -10.09 -6.48
N ILE A 572 4.89 -9.06 -5.71
CA ILE A 572 6.20 -8.38 -5.85
C ILE A 572 7.36 -9.37 -5.63
N ASP A 573 7.19 -10.31 -4.69
CA ASP A 573 8.21 -11.34 -4.44
C ASP A 573 8.28 -12.35 -5.59
N LEU A 574 7.13 -12.76 -6.16
CA LEU A 574 7.08 -13.62 -7.34
C LEU A 574 7.83 -12.99 -8.51
N ASP A 575 7.57 -11.71 -8.78
CA ASP A 575 8.25 -10.97 -9.84
C ASP A 575 9.76 -10.90 -9.58
N TYR A 576 10.17 -10.53 -8.37
CA TYR A 576 11.57 -10.44 -8.01
C TYR A 576 12.33 -11.77 -8.22
N PHE A 577 11.80 -12.88 -7.71
CA PHE A 577 12.40 -14.19 -7.93
C PHE A 577 12.42 -14.59 -9.41
N SER A 578 11.38 -14.27 -10.16
CA SER A 578 11.26 -14.58 -11.58
C SER A 578 12.26 -13.81 -12.43
N VAL A 579 12.43 -12.50 -12.18
CA VAL A 579 13.42 -11.65 -12.86
C VAL A 579 14.83 -12.14 -12.57
N GLU A 580 15.15 -12.42 -11.30
CA GLU A 580 16.46 -12.86 -10.90
C GLU A 580 16.80 -14.28 -11.40
N ALA A 581 15.81 -15.16 -11.52
CA ALA A 581 15.97 -16.47 -12.16
C ALA A 581 16.28 -16.35 -13.66
N ARG A 582 15.59 -15.46 -14.40
CA ARG A 582 15.88 -15.18 -15.81
C ARG A 582 17.29 -14.60 -15.99
N ARG A 583 17.71 -13.63 -15.15
CA ARG A 583 19.06 -13.06 -15.17
C ARG A 583 20.13 -14.13 -14.95
N GLN A 584 19.91 -15.03 -13.99
CA GLN A 584 20.82 -16.13 -13.71
C GLN A 584 20.92 -17.08 -14.92
N ALA A 585 19.80 -17.48 -15.52
CA ALA A 585 19.78 -18.35 -16.68
C ALA A 585 20.41 -17.70 -17.93
N ALA A 586 20.28 -16.38 -18.10
CA ALA A 586 20.94 -15.63 -19.16
C ALA A 586 22.45 -15.59 -19.00
N ALA A 587 22.94 -15.51 -17.75
CA ALA A 587 24.37 -15.53 -17.45
C ALA A 587 24.97 -16.95 -17.54
N ASP A 588 24.24 -17.95 -17.09
CA ASP A 588 24.60 -19.38 -17.18
C ASP A 588 23.35 -20.23 -17.47
N PRO A 589 23.16 -20.67 -18.73
CA PRO A 589 22.02 -21.50 -19.14
C PRO A 589 21.93 -22.85 -18.39
N GLY A 590 23.05 -23.36 -17.82
CA GLY A 590 23.07 -24.56 -17.01
C GLY A 590 22.52 -24.36 -15.61
N ALA A 591 22.51 -23.11 -15.11
CA ALA A 591 22.03 -22.71 -13.77
C ALA A 591 20.59 -22.18 -13.78
N TRP A 592 19.73 -22.69 -14.65
CA TRP A 592 18.33 -22.27 -14.68
C TRP A 592 17.57 -22.64 -13.41
N ALA A 593 16.60 -21.82 -13.06
CA ALA A 593 15.61 -22.09 -12.01
C ALA A 593 14.23 -21.67 -12.51
N HIS A 594 13.25 -22.53 -12.30
CA HIS A 594 11.85 -22.24 -12.56
C HIS A 594 11.19 -21.73 -11.29
N VAL A 595 10.50 -20.59 -11.38
CA VAL A 595 9.72 -20.00 -10.29
C VAL A 595 8.24 -20.07 -10.67
N ALA A 596 7.44 -20.73 -9.85
CA ALA A 596 6.01 -20.90 -10.11
C ALA A 596 5.18 -20.48 -8.89
N ASP A 597 4.09 -19.75 -9.13
CA ASP A 597 3.05 -19.52 -8.11
C ASP A 597 2.20 -20.79 -7.96
N ILE A 598 2.28 -21.42 -6.81
CA ILE A 598 1.51 -22.61 -6.47
C ILE A 598 0.37 -22.34 -5.48
N THR A 599 0.09 -21.08 -5.18
CA THR A 599 -0.92 -20.67 -4.20
C THR A 599 -2.30 -21.23 -4.53
N GLY A 600 -2.75 -21.08 -5.78
CA GLY A 600 -4.06 -21.58 -6.22
C GLY A 600 -4.13 -23.10 -6.45
N ALA A 601 -2.99 -23.76 -6.67
CA ALA A 601 -2.90 -25.20 -6.87
C ALA A 601 -2.85 -26.00 -5.56
N THR A 602 -2.59 -25.35 -4.45
CA THR A 602 -2.43 -25.96 -3.12
C THR A 602 -3.35 -25.30 -2.10
N CYS A 603 -3.62 -26.01 -1.00
CA CYS A 603 -4.21 -25.41 0.19
C CYS A 603 -3.26 -25.56 1.38
N CYS A 604 -3.49 -24.78 2.42
CA CYS A 604 -2.74 -24.87 3.67
C CYS A 604 -3.67 -24.70 4.87
N ILE A 605 -3.60 -25.64 5.81
CA ILE A 605 -4.26 -25.56 7.11
C ILE A 605 -3.19 -25.43 8.19
N GLY A 606 -3.22 -24.35 8.98
CA GLY A 606 -2.47 -24.25 10.22
C GLY A 606 -3.20 -24.99 11.33
N LEU A 607 -2.64 -26.06 11.86
CA LEU A 607 -3.17 -26.81 13.00
C LEU A 607 -2.30 -26.51 14.22
N TRP A 608 -2.80 -25.68 15.16
CA TRP A 608 -2.01 -25.22 16.30
C TRP A 608 -2.75 -25.32 17.62
N GLY A 609 -2.00 -25.62 18.65
CA GLY A 609 -2.46 -25.73 20.03
C GLY A 609 -1.79 -26.86 20.78
N PRO A 610 -1.84 -26.91 22.12
CA PRO A 610 -1.19 -27.94 22.93
C PRO A 610 -1.68 -29.38 22.61
N LEU A 611 -2.92 -29.52 22.09
CA LEU A 611 -3.50 -30.84 21.72
C LEU A 611 -3.38 -31.13 20.20
N ALA A 612 -2.60 -30.38 19.46
CA ALA A 612 -2.46 -30.57 18.01
C ALA A 612 -1.80 -31.95 17.69
N ARG A 613 -0.88 -32.43 18.54
CA ARG A 613 -0.20 -33.71 18.34
C ARG A 613 -1.17 -34.87 18.50
N GLU A 614 -2.08 -34.77 19.45
CA GLU A 614 -3.12 -35.79 19.70
C GLU A 614 -4.08 -35.92 18.51
N VAL A 615 -4.39 -34.82 17.85
CA VAL A 615 -5.19 -34.85 16.61
C VAL A 615 -4.40 -35.54 15.50
N MET A 616 -3.13 -35.18 15.31
CA MET A 616 -2.28 -35.78 14.27
C MET A 616 -2.12 -37.30 14.46
N ALA A 617 -1.96 -37.78 15.70
CA ALA A 617 -1.82 -39.18 16.02
C ALA A 617 -3.04 -40.05 15.65
N LYS A 618 -4.23 -39.43 15.44
CA LYS A 618 -5.45 -40.13 15.03
C LYS A 618 -5.59 -40.27 13.53
N VAL A 619 -4.95 -39.40 12.78
CA VAL A 619 -5.17 -39.29 11.34
C VAL A 619 -3.94 -39.66 10.50
N SER A 620 -2.82 -39.98 11.17
CA SER A 620 -1.57 -40.33 10.50
C SER A 620 -0.83 -41.38 11.29
N GLU A 621 -0.19 -42.33 10.60
CA GLU A 621 0.77 -43.30 11.17
C GLU A 621 2.18 -42.73 11.24
N ASP A 622 2.42 -41.53 10.65
CA ASP A 622 3.73 -40.88 10.69
C ASP A 622 4.04 -40.33 12.09
N ASP A 623 5.32 -40.22 12.40
CA ASP A 623 5.79 -39.76 13.72
C ASP A 623 5.94 -38.21 13.77
N PHE A 624 5.05 -37.57 14.49
CA PHE A 624 5.05 -36.13 14.76
C PHE A 624 5.73 -35.74 16.08
N SER A 625 6.56 -36.64 16.64
CA SER A 625 7.36 -36.36 17.84
C SER A 625 8.43 -35.28 17.57
N ASN A 626 9.01 -34.78 18.68
CA ASN A 626 10.09 -33.79 18.61
C ASN A 626 11.39 -34.38 18.05
N GLU A 627 11.56 -35.70 18.14
CA GLU A 627 12.70 -36.46 17.63
C GLU A 627 12.65 -36.58 16.12
N SER A 628 11.49 -36.89 15.57
CA SER A 628 11.30 -37.16 14.14
C SER A 628 11.05 -35.86 13.34
N LEU A 629 10.17 -34.97 13.81
CA LEU A 629 9.85 -33.73 13.13
C LEU A 629 10.08 -32.51 14.03
N LYS A 630 11.33 -32.02 14.06
CA LYS A 630 11.76 -30.87 14.87
C LYS A 630 11.19 -29.56 14.36
N TYR A 631 11.15 -28.57 15.24
CA TYR A 631 10.80 -27.18 14.85
C TYR A 631 11.71 -26.69 13.71
N PHE A 632 11.15 -26.00 12.71
CA PHE A 632 11.78 -25.63 11.44
C PHE A 632 12.22 -26.84 10.59
N ARG A 633 11.40 -27.90 10.59
CA ARG A 633 11.55 -29.04 9.67
C ARG A 633 10.23 -29.29 8.93
N SER A 634 10.37 -29.91 7.76
CA SER A 634 9.26 -30.42 6.96
C SER A 634 9.41 -31.91 6.70
N ALA A 635 8.30 -32.59 6.49
CA ALA A 635 8.23 -33.98 6.08
C ALA A 635 7.03 -34.20 5.15
N GLU A 636 7.19 -35.11 4.18
CA GLU A 636 6.06 -35.67 3.44
C GLU A 636 5.42 -36.74 4.32
N VAL A 637 4.12 -36.62 4.55
CA VAL A 637 3.34 -37.49 5.43
C VAL A 637 2.00 -37.85 4.79
N VAL A 638 1.28 -38.82 5.37
CA VAL A 638 -0.07 -39.17 4.92
C VAL A 638 -1.07 -38.90 6.04
N ILE A 639 -2.04 -38.02 5.78
CA ILE A 639 -3.10 -37.65 6.73
C ILE A 639 -4.44 -38.14 6.19
N GLY A 640 -5.08 -39.14 6.85
CA GLY A 640 -6.36 -39.68 6.41
C GLY A 640 -6.35 -40.20 4.96
N GLY A 641 -5.20 -40.71 4.50
CA GLY A 641 -5.00 -41.16 3.13
C GLY A 641 -4.71 -40.03 2.10
N ILE A 642 -4.41 -38.81 2.57
CA ILE A 642 -4.06 -37.65 1.74
C ILE A 642 -2.55 -37.42 1.87
N PRO A 643 -1.79 -37.32 0.76
CA PRO A 643 -0.40 -36.86 0.78
C PRO A 643 -0.32 -35.39 1.23
N VAL A 644 0.48 -35.08 2.22
CA VAL A 644 0.61 -33.77 2.84
C VAL A 644 2.08 -33.43 3.07
N THR A 645 2.52 -32.25 2.72
CA THR A 645 3.78 -31.68 3.23
C THR A 645 3.49 -31.02 4.57
N ALA A 646 3.94 -31.60 5.67
CA ALA A 646 3.80 -31.04 7.00
C ALA A 646 5.05 -30.21 7.35
N MET A 647 4.89 -28.94 7.65
CA MET A 647 5.96 -28.06 8.11
C MET A 647 5.74 -27.72 9.59
N ARG A 648 6.69 -28.04 10.45
CA ARG A 648 6.58 -27.67 11.86
C ARG A 648 6.96 -26.22 12.07
N LEU A 649 5.96 -25.38 11.85
CA LEU A 649 5.98 -23.92 11.95
C LEU A 649 4.79 -23.46 12.78
N SER A 650 4.89 -22.27 13.34
CA SER A 650 3.77 -21.62 14.01
C SER A 650 3.90 -20.10 13.91
N TYR A 651 2.83 -19.45 13.52
CA TYR A 651 2.73 -17.98 13.57
C TYR A 651 1.89 -17.49 14.76
N VAL A 652 1.30 -18.41 15.53
CA VAL A 652 0.51 -18.10 16.74
C VAL A 652 1.25 -18.39 18.04
N GLY A 653 2.47 -18.95 17.96
CA GLY A 653 3.29 -19.24 19.13
C GLY A 653 2.93 -20.53 19.89
N GLU A 654 2.19 -21.46 19.27
CA GLU A 654 1.82 -22.76 19.82
C GLU A 654 2.44 -23.93 19.04
N LEU A 655 2.48 -25.11 19.68
CA LEU A 655 2.80 -26.37 19.01
C LEU A 655 1.87 -26.59 17.83
N GLY A 656 2.41 -27.08 16.71
CA GLY A 656 1.62 -27.51 15.57
C GLY A 656 2.34 -27.41 14.24
N TRP A 657 1.57 -27.44 13.18
CA TRP A 657 2.07 -27.59 11.81
C TRP A 657 1.25 -26.78 10.82
N GLU A 658 1.92 -26.32 9.78
CA GLU A 658 1.30 -25.94 8.53
C GLU A 658 1.23 -27.19 7.63
N LEU A 659 0.01 -27.55 7.23
CA LEU A 659 -0.30 -28.78 6.49
C LEU A 659 -0.68 -28.40 5.06
N TYR A 660 0.21 -28.67 4.12
CA TYR A 660 0.06 -28.33 2.70
C TYR A 660 -0.37 -29.55 1.90
N ALA A 661 -1.46 -29.42 1.12
CA ALA A 661 -1.96 -30.47 0.23
C ALA A 661 -2.38 -29.87 -1.12
N GLY A 662 -2.63 -30.71 -2.12
CA GLY A 662 -3.29 -30.30 -3.35
C GLY A 662 -4.66 -29.71 -3.07
N ALA A 663 -5.04 -28.64 -3.78
CA ALA A 663 -6.33 -27.96 -3.58
C ALA A 663 -7.52 -28.90 -3.75
N GLU A 664 -7.42 -29.89 -4.65
CA GLU A 664 -8.47 -30.89 -4.91
C GLU A 664 -8.77 -31.82 -3.71
N THR A 665 -7.86 -31.91 -2.75
CA THR A 665 -8.03 -32.70 -1.52
C THR A 665 -8.32 -31.86 -0.28
N GLY A 666 -8.32 -30.55 -0.43
CA GLY A 666 -8.38 -29.60 0.68
C GLY A 666 -9.61 -29.76 1.56
N GLN A 667 -10.80 -29.87 0.97
CA GLN A 667 -12.03 -30.07 1.75
C GLN A 667 -11.97 -31.38 2.56
N ARG A 668 -11.46 -32.46 1.96
CA ARG A 668 -11.28 -33.73 2.66
C ARG A 668 -10.28 -33.63 3.82
N LEU A 669 -9.18 -32.89 3.61
CA LEU A 669 -8.18 -32.65 4.67
C LEU A 669 -8.82 -31.91 5.85
N TRP A 670 -9.63 -30.87 5.57
CA TRP A 670 -10.38 -30.14 6.57
C TRP A 670 -11.29 -31.07 7.36
N ASP A 671 -12.12 -31.88 6.69
CA ASP A 671 -13.08 -32.79 7.32
C ASP A 671 -12.41 -33.83 8.21
N VAL A 672 -11.31 -34.41 7.75
CA VAL A 672 -10.52 -35.42 8.50
C VAL A 672 -9.94 -34.82 9.79
N LEU A 673 -9.32 -33.64 9.69
CA LEU A 673 -8.72 -32.97 10.86
C LEU A 673 -9.79 -32.51 11.86
N PHE A 674 -10.87 -31.90 11.36
CA PHE A 674 -11.95 -31.38 12.19
C PHE A 674 -12.66 -32.51 12.96
N ALA A 675 -12.95 -33.64 12.29
CA ALA A 675 -13.57 -34.81 12.90
C ALA A 675 -12.64 -35.45 13.96
N ALA A 676 -11.33 -35.59 13.66
CA ALA A 676 -10.37 -36.19 14.59
C ALA A 676 -10.13 -35.34 15.85
N GLY A 677 -10.25 -34.02 15.71
CA GLY A 677 -10.09 -33.09 16.82
C GLY A 677 -11.33 -32.87 17.67
N ALA A 678 -12.48 -33.42 17.29
CA ALA A 678 -13.77 -33.16 17.96
C ALA A 678 -13.73 -33.45 19.48
N GLU A 679 -13.16 -34.59 19.93
CA GLU A 679 -13.02 -34.90 21.35
C GLU A 679 -12.00 -34.01 22.09
N HIS A 680 -11.10 -33.32 21.35
CA HIS A 680 -10.15 -32.36 21.87
C HIS A 680 -10.67 -30.92 21.83
N GLY A 681 -11.93 -30.74 21.42
CA GLY A 681 -12.57 -29.44 21.33
C GLY A 681 -11.95 -28.54 20.26
N ILE A 682 -11.57 -29.13 19.12
CA ILE A 682 -11.04 -28.39 17.96
C ILE A 682 -12.06 -27.36 17.47
N ILE A 683 -11.53 -26.21 17.07
CA ILE A 683 -12.31 -25.16 16.43
C ILE A 683 -11.68 -24.74 15.11
N ALA A 684 -12.45 -24.15 14.21
CA ALA A 684 -11.93 -23.26 13.19
C ALA A 684 -11.71 -21.87 13.82
N ALA A 685 -10.60 -21.23 13.56
CA ALA A 685 -10.29 -19.91 14.10
C ALA A 685 -9.85 -18.94 12.99
N GLY A 686 -10.14 -17.66 13.18
CA GLY A 686 -9.94 -16.63 12.17
C GLY A 686 -8.75 -15.71 12.42
N ARG A 687 -8.58 -14.77 11.49
CA ARG A 687 -7.48 -13.79 11.48
C ARG A 687 -7.51 -12.85 12.70
N GLY A 688 -8.66 -12.64 13.35
CA GLY A 688 -8.77 -11.81 14.56
C GLY A 688 -7.96 -12.40 15.72
N ALA A 689 -8.15 -13.69 16.03
CA ALA A 689 -7.34 -14.41 17.02
C ALA A 689 -5.89 -14.55 16.57
N PHE A 690 -5.66 -14.93 15.32
CA PHE A 690 -4.34 -15.08 14.74
C PHE A 690 -3.45 -13.83 14.91
N ASN A 691 -3.98 -12.64 14.60
CA ASN A 691 -3.23 -11.38 14.70
C ASN A 691 -2.89 -11.03 16.15
N SER A 692 -3.81 -11.26 17.09
CA SER A 692 -3.52 -11.08 18.53
C SER A 692 -2.38 -12.01 19.00
N LEU A 693 -2.49 -13.31 18.69
CA LEU A 693 -1.55 -14.33 19.15
C LEU A 693 -0.13 -14.15 18.56
N ARG A 694 -0.01 -13.70 17.27
CA ARG A 694 1.30 -13.42 16.67
C ARG A 694 1.96 -12.21 17.32
N LEU A 695 1.15 -11.20 17.67
CA LEU A 695 1.66 -9.96 18.27
C LEU A 695 2.24 -10.23 19.67
N GLU A 696 1.56 -11.05 20.49
CA GLU A 696 2.07 -11.49 21.79
C GLU A 696 3.42 -12.22 21.68
N LYS A 697 3.61 -12.97 20.58
CA LYS A 697 4.82 -13.73 20.27
C LYS A 697 5.93 -12.88 19.64
N GLY A 698 5.67 -11.62 19.36
CA GLY A 698 6.66 -10.72 18.76
C GLY A 698 6.95 -11.00 17.29
N TYR A 699 6.03 -11.64 16.56
CA TYR A 699 6.20 -11.88 15.13
C TYR A 699 5.82 -10.65 14.33
N ARG A 700 6.76 -10.17 13.50
CA ARG A 700 6.59 -8.98 12.67
C ARG A 700 5.69 -9.30 11.47
N LEU A 701 5.00 -8.27 10.99
CA LEU A 701 4.22 -8.32 9.75
C LEU A 701 4.87 -7.40 8.74
N TRP A 702 5.39 -7.99 7.65
CA TRP A 702 5.95 -7.20 6.55
C TRP A 702 4.88 -6.31 5.90
N GLY A 703 5.28 -5.11 5.48
CA GLY A 703 4.38 -4.07 4.97
C GLY A 703 3.65 -3.26 6.07
N THR A 704 3.72 -3.71 7.34
CA THR A 704 3.13 -3.00 8.50
C THR A 704 4.18 -2.68 9.56
N ASP A 705 4.83 -3.71 10.13
CA ASP A 705 5.85 -3.52 11.17
C ASP A 705 7.23 -3.22 10.57
N VAL A 706 7.51 -3.80 9.41
CA VAL A 706 8.76 -3.62 8.66
C VAL A 706 8.46 -3.42 7.18
N THR A 707 9.21 -2.51 6.56
CA THR A 707 9.14 -2.13 5.14
C THR A 707 10.56 -1.99 4.60
N PRO A 708 10.78 -1.75 3.31
CA PRO A 708 12.12 -1.55 2.76
C PRO A 708 12.94 -0.38 3.33
N GLU A 709 12.32 0.54 4.04
CA GLU A 709 13.03 1.63 4.75
C GLU A 709 13.75 1.17 6.04
N HIS A 710 13.50 -0.07 6.47
CA HIS A 710 14.02 -0.62 7.72
C HIS A 710 15.10 -1.66 7.45
N HIS A 711 16.09 -1.72 8.33
CA HIS A 711 17.12 -2.76 8.26
C HIS A 711 16.98 -3.83 9.36
N PRO A 712 17.57 -5.04 9.19
CA PRO A 712 17.34 -6.17 10.08
C PRO A 712 17.67 -5.93 11.57
N PHE A 713 18.66 -5.09 11.87
CA PHE A 713 19.10 -4.89 13.26
C PHE A 713 18.14 -4.00 14.05
N GLU A 714 17.66 -2.92 13.44
CA GLU A 714 16.67 -2.04 14.08
C GLU A 714 15.30 -2.73 14.24
N ALA A 715 14.95 -3.65 13.32
CA ALA A 715 13.74 -4.44 13.37
C ALA A 715 13.79 -5.62 14.36
N GLY A 716 14.96 -5.91 14.97
CA GLY A 716 15.16 -7.07 15.82
C GLY A 716 15.22 -8.40 15.06
N LEU A 717 15.44 -8.37 13.75
CA LEU A 717 15.47 -9.52 12.85
C LEU A 717 16.90 -9.97 12.46
N GLY A 718 17.93 -9.43 13.09
CA GLY A 718 19.34 -9.78 12.83
C GLY A 718 19.67 -11.26 13.01
N PHE A 719 18.89 -12.01 13.79
CA PHE A 719 19.04 -13.46 13.96
C PHE A 719 18.77 -14.27 12.68
N SER A 720 18.02 -13.72 11.72
CA SER A 720 17.69 -14.36 10.44
C SER A 720 18.82 -14.32 9.42
N ILE A 721 19.91 -13.59 9.74
CA ILE A 721 21.11 -13.50 8.90
C ILE A 721 22.11 -14.57 9.34
N ALA A 722 22.48 -15.46 8.42
CA ALA A 722 23.45 -16.52 8.71
C ALA A 722 24.84 -15.90 8.97
N LYS A 723 25.46 -16.27 10.09
CA LYS A 723 26.69 -15.61 10.62
C LYS A 723 27.87 -15.58 9.65
N ASP A 724 28.07 -16.66 8.90
CA ASP A 724 29.25 -16.86 8.05
C ASP A 724 28.90 -16.77 6.57
N LYS A 725 27.69 -16.28 6.23
CA LYS A 725 27.22 -16.16 4.85
C LYS A 725 27.62 -14.82 4.25
N THR A 726 28.22 -14.88 3.07
CA THR A 726 28.63 -13.75 2.26
C THR A 726 28.03 -13.85 0.86
N GLY A 727 28.12 -12.79 0.05
CA GLY A 727 27.73 -12.81 -1.36
C GLY A 727 26.24 -12.90 -1.62
N PHE A 728 25.40 -12.61 -0.63
CA PHE A 728 23.96 -12.36 -0.84
C PHE A 728 23.70 -10.88 -1.07
N VAL A 729 22.54 -10.57 -1.68
CA VAL A 729 22.14 -9.17 -1.93
C VAL A 729 22.05 -8.41 -0.60
N GLY A 730 22.75 -7.27 -0.50
CA GLY A 730 22.84 -6.45 0.70
C GLY A 730 23.89 -6.91 1.73
N ALA A 731 24.72 -7.92 1.44
CA ALA A 731 25.74 -8.42 2.38
C ALA A 731 26.71 -7.33 2.84
N ASP A 732 27.24 -6.51 1.92
CA ASP A 732 28.19 -5.44 2.24
C ASP A 732 27.55 -4.38 3.15
N ALA A 733 26.30 -4.01 2.89
CA ALA A 733 25.54 -3.09 3.73
C ALA A 733 25.28 -3.69 5.14
N VAL A 734 24.93 -4.97 5.21
CA VAL A 734 24.71 -5.69 6.48
C VAL A 734 25.97 -5.67 7.35
N ASP A 735 27.15 -5.84 6.76
CA ASP A 735 28.44 -5.81 7.50
C ASP A 735 28.71 -4.41 8.09
N VAL A 736 28.34 -3.36 7.39
CA VAL A 736 28.41 -1.98 7.88
C VAL A 736 27.37 -1.75 8.99
N LEU A 737 26.11 -2.05 8.71
CA LEU A 737 24.96 -1.82 9.61
C LEU A 737 25.08 -2.61 10.93
N ARG A 738 25.71 -3.80 10.91
CA ARG A 738 25.94 -4.62 12.11
C ARG A 738 26.81 -3.89 13.16
N ASN A 739 27.71 -3.02 12.71
CA ASN A 739 28.68 -2.33 13.56
C ASN A 739 28.32 -0.86 13.81
N GLN A 740 27.24 -0.38 13.21
CA GLN A 740 26.74 0.97 13.44
C GLN A 740 25.60 0.97 14.49
N PRO A 741 25.53 1.95 15.40
CA PRO A 741 24.37 2.10 16.25
C PRO A 741 23.16 2.46 15.39
N SER A 742 22.04 1.75 15.61
CA SER A 742 20.77 2.13 14.99
C SER A 742 20.26 3.44 15.58
N GLU A 743 19.61 4.26 14.77
CA GLU A 743 18.97 5.50 15.23
C GLU A 743 17.61 5.21 15.88
N ARG A 744 16.91 4.18 15.40
CA ARG A 744 15.59 3.75 15.86
C ARG A 744 15.56 2.23 16.11
N ALA A 745 14.52 1.78 16.80
CA ALA A 745 14.27 0.35 17.00
C ALA A 745 12.77 0.09 17.10
N LEU A 746 12.34 -1.05 16.60
CA LEU A 746 10.97 -1.54 16.77
C LEU A 746 10.81 -2.06 18.21
N ARG A 747 9.89 -1.46 18.98
CA ARG A 747 9.63 -1.77 20.38
C ARG A 747 8.22 -2.32 20.59
N CYS A 748 8.09 -3.25 21.52
CA CYS A 748 6.82 -3.70 22.04
C CYS A 748 6.36 -2.73 23.15
N LEU A 749 5.09 -2.32 23.10
CA LEU A 749 4.45 -1.46 24.08
C LEU A 749 3.27 -2.17 24.72
N THR A 750 3.10 -1.98 26.05
CA THR A 750 1.86 -2.28 26.77
C THR A 750 1.14 -0.98 27.09
N ILE A 751 -0.18 -0.94 26.90
CA ILE A 751 -1.00 0.25 27.13
C ILE A 751 -1.46 0.24 28.58
N ASN A 752 -1.07 1.29 29.35
CA ASN A 752 -1.15 1.28 30.82
C ASN A 752 -2.56 1.40 31.37
N ASP A 753 -3.51 1.99 30.63
CA ASP A 753 -4.92 2.06 31.06
C ASP A 753 -5.64 0.71 30.94
N GLY A 754 -5.05 -0.26 30.25
CA GLY A 754 -5.57 -1.62 30.08
C GLY A 754 -6.81 -1.73 29.18
N THR A 755 -7.30 -0.62 28.63
CA THR A 755 -8.60 -0.56 27.94
C THR A 755 -8.53 0.03 26.54
N SER A 756 -7.65 1.00 26.28
CA SER A 756 -7.55 1.66 24.97
C SER A 756 -6.98 0.74 23.91
N MET A 757 -7.64 0.67 22.77
CA MET A 757 -7.25 -0.16 21.61
C MET A 757 -6.78 0.75 20.48
N VAL A 758 -5.48 1.04 20.42
CA VAL A 758 -4.92 1.82 19.31
C VAL A 758 -4.97 1.01 18.00
N LEU A 759 -4.95 1.69 16.87
CA LEU A 759 -5.33 1.12 15.56
C LEU A 759 -4.14 0.95 14.61
N GLY A 760 -3.00 1.55 14.94
CA GLY A 760 -1.82 1.69 14.10
C GLY A 760 -1.71 3.09 13.48
N LYS A 761 -0.47 3.53 13.27
CA LYS A 761 -0.07 4.84 12.72
C LYS A 761 -0.27 6.03 13.67
N GLU A 762 -0.66 5.81 14.91
CA GLU A 762 -0.71 6.85 15.92
C GLU A 762 0.71 7.33 16.28
N PRO A 763 0.91 8.65 16.52
CA PRO A 763 2.20 9.17 16.98
C PRO A 763 2.48 8.74 18.42
N VAL A 764 3.73 8.39 18.66
CA VAL A 764 4.24 8.08 20.01
C VAL A 764 5.13 9.22 20.46
N TYR A 765 4.93 9.64 21.70
CA TYR A 765 5.65 10.74 22.33
C TYR A 765 6.57 10.25 23.43
N LEU A 766 7.76 10.80 23.46
CA LEU A 766 8.75 10.64 24.51
C LEU A 766 9.08 12.03 25.05
N ASP A 767 9.01 12.22 26.37
CA ASP A 767 9.26 13.51 27.03
C ASP A 767 8.44 14.68 26.42
N GLY A 768 7.20 14.40 26.02
CA GLY A 768 6.27 15.39 25.47
C GLY A 768 6.47 15.74 23.98
N SER A 769 7.46 15.16 23.31
CA SER A 769 7.76 15.40 21.89
C SER A 769 7.45 14.16 21.05
N PRO A 770 6.95 14.30 19.79
CA PRO A 770 6.81 13.19 18.88
C PRO A 770 8.15 12.47 18.68
N ALA A 771 8.17 11.17 18.90
CA ALA A 771 9.39 10.36 18.87
C ALA A 771 9.29 9.15 17.94
N GLY A 772 8.09 8.83 17.46
CA GLY A 772 7.87 7.69 16.59
C GLY A 772 6.39 7.43 16.34
N TYR A 773 6.06 6.22 15.89
CA TYR A 773 4.70 5.87 15.51
C TYR A 773 4.40 4.40 15.77
N VAL A 774 3.12 4.10 16.04
CA VAL A 774 2.58 2.75 16.18
C VAL A 774 2.51 2.06 14.82
N THR A 775 2.88 0.78 14.78
CA THR A 775 2.71 -0.08 13.59
C THR A 775 1.54 -1.04 13.77
N SER A 776 1.73 -2.20 14.38
CA SER A 776 0.68 -3.16 14.70
C SER A 776 0.15 -2.97 16.11
N ALA A 777 -1.15 -3.19 16.29
CA ALA A 777 -1.76 -3.18 17.62
C ALA A 777 -2.88 -4.24 17.73
N ALA A 778 -3.06 -4.79 18.90
CA ALA A 778 -4.15 -5.71 19.24
C ALA A 778 -4.31 -5.83 20.76
N TYR A 779 -5.44 -6.39 21.20
CA TYR A 779 -5.53 -6.89 22.57
C TYR A 779 -4.83 -8.25 22.67
N GLY A 780 -3.87 -8.37 23.58
CA GLY A 780 -3.18 -9.64 23.86
C GLY A 780 -4.01 -10.47 24.83
N TYR A 781 -4.77 -11.43 24.32
CA TYR A 781 -5.68 -12.25 25.13
C TYR A 781 -4.95 -13.13 26.14
N THR A 782 -3.73 -13.62 25.80
CA THR A 782 -2.92 -14.42 26.74
C THR A 782 -2.25 -13.52 27.79
N VAL A 783 -1.73 -12.38 27.39
CA VAL A 783 -1.03 -11.44 28.28
C VAL A 783 -1.97 -10.43 28.96
N ARG A 784 -3.26 -10.42 28.56
CA ARG A 784 -4.37 -9.67 29.19
C ARG A 784 -4.19 -8.18 29.22
N THR A 785 -3.60 -7.62 28.15
CA THR A 785 -3.37 -6.20 28.03
C THR A 785 -3.39 -5.77 26.56
N PRO A 786 -3.80 -4.55 26.23
CA PRO A 786 -3.61 -4.02 24.89
C PRO A 786 -2.12 -3.86 24.59
N LEU A 787 -1.73 -4.27 23.39
CA LEU A 787 -0.36 -4.26 22.88
C LEU A 787 -0.24 -3.40 21.64
N ALA A 788 0.92 -2.78 21.47
CA ALA A 788 1.31 -2.13 20.22
C ALA A 788 2.79 -2.39 19.93
N TYR A 789 3.14 -2.42 18.66
CA TYR A 789 4.52 -2.23 18.22
C TYR A 789 4.70 -0.81 17.72
N ALA A 790 5.85 -0.21 18.00
CA ALA A 790 6.15 1.15 17.57
C ALA A 790 7.62 1.29 17.21
N TRP A 791 7.87 2.08 16.16
CA TRP A 791 9.21 2.58 15.88
C TRP A 791 9.53 3.73 16.84
N LEU A 792 10.60 3.59 17.61
CA LEU A 792 11.06 4.56 18.62
C LEU A 792 12.56 4.79 18.49
N PRO A 793 13.11 5.86 19.06
CA PRO A 793 14.56 6.05 19.17
C PRO A 793 15.23 4.81 19.77
N ALA A 794 16.36 4.39 19.21
CA ALA A 794 17.07 3.18 19.65
C ALA A 794 17.51 3.25 21.13
N SER A 795 17.61 4.46 21.69
CA SER A 795 17.94 4.69 23.11
C SER A 795 16.82 4.26 24.07
N THR A 796 15.59 4.03 23.60
CA THR A 796 14.49 3.57 24.45
C THR A 796 14.74 2.12 24.91
N VAL A 797 14.48 1.84 26.17
CA VAL A 797 14.69 0.54 26.79
C VAL A 797 13.43 0.04 27.50
N GLU A 798 13.40 -1.24 27.83
CA GLU A 798 12.33 -1.83 28.63
C GLU A 798 12.11 -1.06 29.94
N GLY A 799 10.86 -0.71 30.23
CA GLY A 799 10.45 0.08 31.40
C GLY A 799 10.25 1.57 31.12
N ASP A 800 10.75 2.09 30.00
CA ASP A 800 10.54 3.50 29.62
C ASP A 800 9.06 3.79 29.41
N GLN A 801 8.64 5.00 29.84
CA GLN A 801 7.27 5.47 29.69
C GLN A 801 7.16 6.34 28.44
N VAL A 802 6.13 6.07 27.66
CA VAL A 802 5.79 6.81 26.44
C VAL A 802 4.30 7.14 26.45
N GLU A 803 3.87 8.04 25.58
CA GLU A 803 2.45 8.34 25.39
C GLU A 803 2.08 8.12 23.92
N ILE A 804 0.92 7.51 23.68
CA ILE A 804 0.35 7.34 22.32
C ILE A 804 -0.79 8.35 22.17
N GLU A 805 -0.78 9.14 21.11
CA GLU A 805 -1.91 10.03 20.83
C GLU A 805 -2.99 9.30 20.04
N TYR A 806 -4.13 9.08 20.68
CA TYR A 806 -5.27 8.38 20.13
C TYR A 806 -6.49 9.31 20.09
N PHE A 807 -6.90 9.73 18.92
CA PHE A 807 -7.99 10.70 18.70
C PHE A 807 -7.82 11.98 19.54
N GLY A 808 -6.62 12.57 19.52
CA GLY A 808 -6.28 13.79 20.26
C GLY A 808 -6.07 13.62 21.78
N ARG A 809 -6.16 12.39 22.31
CA ARG A 809 -5.89 12.07 23.72
C ARG A 809 -4.55 11.38 23.87
N ARG A 810 -3.80 11.71 24.93
CA ARG A 810 -2.56 11.05 25.29
C ARG A 810 -2.84 9.85 26.17
N ILE A 811 -2.46 8.67 25.71
CA ILE A 811 -2.64 7.39 26.40
C ILE A 811 -1.26 6.92 26.88
N PRO A 812 -1.05 6.71 28.20
CA PRO A 812 0.24 6.26 28.71
C PRO A 812 0.49 4.79 28.30
N ALA A 813 1.72 4.52 27.89
CA ALA A 813 2.19 3.18 27.55
C ALA A 813 3.60 2.95 28.08
N THR A 814 3.98 1.69 28.22
CA THR A 814 5.31 1.29 28.72
C THR A 814 6.00 0.43 27.67
N VAL A 815 7.28 0.72 27.42
CA VAL A 815 8.14 -0.17 26.62
C VAL A 815 8.29 -1.50 27.34
N ALA A 816 7.84 -2.58 26.71
CA ALA A 816 7.78 -3.91 27.31
C ALA A 816 8.85 -4.85 26.75
N ALA A 817 9.04 -5.98 27.42
CA ALA A 817 9.85 -7.08 26.90
C ALA A 817 9.32 -7.60 25.54
N ASP A 818 10.20 -8.06 24.68
CA ASP A 818 9.85 -8.57 23.36
C ASP A 818 10.53 -9.93 23.08
N PRO A 819 9.76 -11.02 22.97
CA PRO A 819 8.29 -11.12 23.06
C PRO A 819 7.75 -11.18 24.49
N LEU A 820 6.46 -10.85 24.67
CA LEU A 820 5.75 -10.99 25.95
C LEU A 820 5.32 -12.42 26.25
N PHE A 821 5.02 -13.21 25.19
CA PHE A 821 4.58 -14.60 25.32
C PHE A 821 5.67 -15.59 24.92
N ASP A 822 5.93 -16.59 25.76
CA ASP A 822 6.83 -17.71 25.52
C ASP A 822 8.22 -17.30 24.93
N PRO A 823 8.98 -16.40 25.60
CA PRO A 823 10.28 -15.92 25.11
C PRO A 823 11.31 -17.05 24.93
N LYS A 824 11.17 -18.15 25.64
CA LYS A 824 12.05 -19.33 25.53
C LYS A 824 11.63 -20.35 24.49
N MET A 825 10.51 -20.13 23.80
CA MET A 825 9.95 -21.06 22.80
C MET A 825 9.60 -22.44 23.38
N GLU A 826 9.23 -22.53 24.64
CA GLU A 826 8.91 -23.81 25.30
C GLU A 826 7.61 -24.40 24.71
N ARG A 827 6.61 -23.57 24.44
CA ARG A 827 5.34 -23.98 23.82
C ARG A 827 5.51 -24.49 22.39
N LEU A 828 6.34 -23.84 21.59
CA LEU A 828 6.61 -24.23 20.20
C LEU A 828 7.38 -25.54 20.10
N ARG A 829 8.27 -25.78 21.07
CA ARG A 829 9.09 -27.01 21.08
C ARG A 829 8.36 -28.22 21.65
N GLY A 830 7.31 -28.00 22.43
CA GLY A 830 6.41 -29.01 22.97
C GLY A 830 6.99 -29.83 24.09
#